data_4ae88a33cadd1347495c1be2c0d6cb98
#
_entry.id   4ae88a33cadd1347495c1be2c0d6cb98
#
_cell.length_a   1.000
_cell.length_b   1.000
_cell.length_c   1.000
_cell.angle_alpha   90.00
_cell.angle_beta   90.00
_cell.angle_gamma   90.00
#
_symmetry.space_group_name_H-M   'P 1'
#
loop_
_entity.id
_entity.type
_entity.pdbx_description
1 polymer ?
#
loop_
_entity_poly.entity_id
_entity_poly.type
_entity_poly.pdbx_seq_one_letter_code
_entity_poly.pdbx_strand_id
1 'polypeptide(L)'
;MTSVAEAPGGVLAEPEYRVEGRDKVTGAARFAADVAMPGMLHAAFVASPYPHARIVSVDVSAARALPGVRAVLTGADTKPQRFGRRLQDWPVLCSDRALFIGDRVAAVAADTLQIAAEAARLVEVEYEELPAILATDAALAEGAPVLHPDAGSYAFLGGTRSAPPHPNIQGHGVREHGDVEAGFRASFRVYEHTFAVPRTHQGYIEPRAALVWLDGETVRVVTTNKTPFSLRNHMSVSLGIPESRIVVDAGHIGGDFGGKGLSLDEFALYHLARATGRPVRAVTRYADDLQATNSRHAGTITLRTGVDRVGRILAHTSKVVFDGGAYAAGKPVATLMPGDAMLTLAGYRVPAARVEAMTVYTNHVPAGHARAPGQPQNAFAAESHIDLIARDLGIDPLELRERNVVRPGDVDVTGQPWHGTDGAELLARLRGSSRYAPSLAPEGRPNWWGWGVALGVRHVGRGKASLVLRTLPAGRVELRTGVSDQGGGAHTLFQRIVSAELGIGLDRVAVVRRTTDAVPNDPGVGGSRVTPVQGTAALDAARKLKARLAALGRSLEDAGELEVTGEAAQEAHEASMYAYVLAVTVDSETGQTKIEDATLVADVGTVINPVALRGQLEGGFAFGLGQAVMEELRVEDGRVVTANLGDYKLPTIADMPRLGIELMTERPGPGPFGAKSVGELANPAVGAAVANAVQDACGSRVMSLPITAEKIWALLPAKQSR
;
A
#
# COMPACT_ATOMS: atom_id res chain seq x y z
N MET A 1 -31.19 -4.90 -0.52
CA MET A 1 -30.80 -3.70 0.23
C MET A 1 -30.47 -4.17 1.63
N THR A 2 -29.19 -4.22 1.99
CA THR A 2 -28.73 -4.58 3.33
C THR A 2 -29.01 -3.40 4.25
N SER A 3 -29.74 -3.61 5.35
CA SER A 3 -29.95 -2.60 6.39
C SER A 3 -28.59 -2.26 7.00
N VAL A 4 -28.09 -1.08 6.75
CA VAL A 4 -27.01 -0.48 7.51
C VAL A 4 -27.59 -0.16 8.87
N ALA A 5 -27.02 -0.69 9.95
CA ALA A 5 -27.42 -0.32 11.31
C ALA A 5 -27.33 1.20 11.43
N GLU A 6 -28.41 1.85 11.90
CA GLU A 6 -28.49 3.30 12.01
C GLU A 6 -27.36 3.81 12.92
N ALA A 7 -26.46 4.61 12.32
CA ALA A 7 -25.56 5.45 13.09
C ALA A 7 -26.36 6.40 13.99
N PRO A 8 -25.78 6.92 15.09
CA PRO A 8 -26.49 7.88 15.96
C PRO A 8 -27.10 8.99 15.09
N GLY A 9 -28.43 9.14 15.20
CA GLY A 9 -29.30 9.88 14.30
C GLY A 9 -28.81 11.30 13.98
N GLY A 10 -29.06 11.75 12.76
CA GLY A 10 -28.74 13.08 12.28
C GLY A 10 -27.90 13.09 11.02
N VAL A 11 -26.85 13.88 10.98
CA VAL A 11 -25.99 14.20 9.83
C VAL A 11 -25.30 12.97 9.19
N LEU A 12 -25.06 11.90 9.95
CA LEU A 12 -24.46 10.68 9.39
C LEU A 12 -25.41 9.90 8.49
N ALA A 13 -26.71 10.20 8.51
CA ALA A 13 -27.75 9.59 7.70
C ALA A 13 -28.11 10.41 6.44
N GLU A 14 -27.52 11.61 6.24
CA GLU A 14 -27.83 12.47 5.09
C GLU A 14 -27.33 11.88 3.75
N PRO A 15 -27.91 12.33 2.60
CA PRO A 15 -27.53 11.85 1.27
C PRO A 15 -26.03 11.95 0.98
N GLU A 16 -25.54 11.00 0.28
CA GLU A 16 -24.15 10.66 0.11
C GLU A 16 -23.56 11.36 -1.11
N TYR A 17 -22.98 12.53 -0.93
CA TYR A 17 -22.12 13.14 -1.94
C TYR A 17 -20.69 13.30 -1.39
N ARG A 18 -19.74 13.40 -2.29
CA ARG A 18 -18.35 13.71 -1.97
C ARG A 18 -18.12 15.21 -2.12
N VAL A 19 -17.50 15.85 -1.11
CA VAL A 19 -17.18 17.28 -1.13
C VAL A 19 -16.38 17.64 -2.40
N GLU A 20 -15.44 16.79 -2.76
CA GLU A 20 -14.57 16.95 -3.93
C GLU A 20 -15.19 16.43 -5.24
N GLY A 21 -16.35 15.83 -5.20
CA GLY A 21 -16.95 15.13 -6.35
C GLY A 21 -17.29 16.05 -7.51
N ARG A 22 -17.88 17.22 -7.23
CA ARG A 22 -18.24 18.19 -8.27
C ARG A 22 -17.03 18.65 -9.07
N ASP A 23 -15.96 19.06 -8.38
CA ASP A 23 -14.75 19.56 -9.02
C ASP A 23 -14.11 18.52 -9.93
N LYS A 24 -14.15 17.23 -9.53
CA LYS A 24 -13.62 16.14 -10.34
C LYS A 24 -14.43 15.89 -11.61
N VAL A 25 -15.75 15.84 -11.51
CA VAL A 25 -16.59 15.55 -12.70
C VAL A 25 -16.75 16.73 -13.64
N THR A 26 -16.48 17.95 -13.17
CA THR A 26 -16.50 19.17 -14.01
C THR A 26 -15.13 19.55 -14.55
N GLY A 27 -14.05 18.86 -14.14
CA GLY A 27 -12.68 19.19 -14.51
C GLY A 27 -12.10 20.40 -13.77
N ALA A 28 -12.76 20.89 -12.72
CA ALA A 28 -12.25 21.98 -11.87
C ALA A 28 -11.15 21.50 -10.90
N ALA A 29 -11.13 20.21 -10.55
CA ALA A 29 -10.09 19.62 -9.73
C ALA A 29 -8.73 19.71 -10.43
N ARG A 30 -7.72 20.22 -9.73
CA ARG A 30 -6.36 20.35 -10.25
C ARG A 30 -5.46 19.24 -9.71
N PHE A 31 -4.83 18.53 -10.63
CA PHE A 31 -3.81 17.51 -10.36
C PHE A 31 -2.41 18.11 -10.59
N ALA A 32 -1.37 17.45 -10.10
CA ALA A 32 0.00 17.98 -10.22
C ALA A 32 0.43 18.21 -11.68
N ALA A 33 0.00 17.35 -12.60
CA ALA A 33 0.28 17.47 -14.03
C ALA A 33 -0.46 18.66 -14.70
N ASP A 34 -1.53 19.18 -14.10
CA ASP A 34 -2.32 20.30 -14.67
C ASP A 34 -1.73 21.68 -14.32
N VAL A 35 -0.80 21.71 -13.35
CA VAL A 35 -0.23 22.99 -12.90
C VAL A 35 0.77 23.50 -13.92
N ALA A 36 0.52 24.66 -14.47
CA ALA A 36 1.40 25.36 -15.41
C ALA A 36 1.81 26.73 -14.88
N MET A 37 3.03 27.12 -15.15
CA MET A 37 3.62 28.41 -14.75
C MET A 37 4.29 29.10 -15.93
N PRO A 38 4.31 30.45 -15.97
CA PRO A 38 5.07 31.18 -16.98
C PRO A 38 6.55 30.78 -16.98
N GLY A 39 7.08 30.53 -18.16
CA GLY A 39 8.49 30.17 -18.32
C GLY A 39 8.86 28.75 -17.81
N MET A 40 7.88 27.92 -17.49
CA MET A 40 8.12 26.56 -17.02
C MET A 40 8.88 25.71 -18.06
N LEU A 41 9.83 24.90 -17.57
CA LEU A 41 10.58 23.90 -18.35
C LEU A 41 9.99 22.52 -18.12
N HIS A 42 10.30 21.63 -19.06
CA HIS A 42 9.93 20.22 -19.03
C HIS A 42 11.18 19.38 -18.82
N ALA A 43 11.08 18.39 -17.93
CA ALA A 43 12.18 17.47 -17.68
C ALA A 43 11.98 16.14 -18.40
N ALA A 44 13.12 15.54 -18.82
CA ALA A 44 13.22 14.14 -19.24
C ALA A 44 14.45 13.50 -18.58
N PHE A 45 14.39 12.18 -18.41
CA PHE A 45 15.45 11.42 -17.73
C PHE A 45 16.10 10.42 -18.69
N VAL A 46 17.41 10.22 -18.49
CA VAL A 46 18.18 9.14 -19.11
C VAL A 46 18.34 8.03 -18.08
N ALA A 47 17.90 6.82 -18.42
CA ALA A 47 17.92 5.67 -17.54
C ALA A 47 18.83 4.57 -18.07
N SER A 48 19.40 3.77 -17.16
CA SER A 48 20.21 2.61 -17.50
C SER A 48 19.39 1.54 -18.23
N PRO A 49 19.88 1.00 -19.33
CA PRO A 49 19.30 -0.15 -19.99
C PRO A 49 19.77 -1.50 -19.39
N TYR A 50 20.74 -1.47 -18.46
CA TYR A 50 21.35 -2.63 -17.83
C TYR A 50 20.85 -2.84 -16.42
N PRO A 51 20.68 -4.10 -15.98
CA PRO A 51 20.28 -4.41 -14.61
C PRO A 51 21.40 -4.13 -13.59
N HIS A 52 22.67 -4.22 -14.02
CA HIS A 52 23.83 -3.87 -13.21
C HIS A 52 24.96 -3.46 -14.14
N ALA A 53 25.44 -2.24 -14.00
CA ALA A 53 26.52 -1.73 -14.82
C ALA A 53 27.33 -0.67 -14.10
N ARG A 54 28.63 -0.61 -14.38
CA ARG A 54 29.48 0.53 -14.08
C ARG A 54 29.28 1.61 -15.15
N ILE A 55 29.11 2.86 -14.73
CA ILE A 55 29.06 4.02 -15.62
C ILE A 55 30.50 4.47 -15.85
N VAL A 56 30.98 4.30 -17.09
CA VAL A 56 32.35 4.63 -17.48
C VAL A 56 32.45 6.11 -17.82
N SER A 57 31.55 6.60 -18.67
CA SER A 57 31.49 8.01 -19.07
C SER A 57 30.06 8.42 -19.41
N VAL A 58 29.78 9.73 -19.32
CA VAL A 58 28.49 10.33 -19.71
C VAL A 58 28.81 11.57 -20.54
N ASP A 59 28.59 11.50 -21.86
CA ASP A 59 28.72 12.66 -22.75
C ASP A 59 27.36 13.33 -22.96
N VAL A 60 27.26 14.58 -22.56
CA VAL A 60 26.08 15.43 -22.66
C VAL A 60 26.23 16.55 -23.69
N SER A 61 27.32 16.58 -24.47
CA SER A 61 27.68 17.68 -25.37
C SER A 61 26.63 17.90 -26.47
N ALA A 62 26.20 16.85 -27.15
CA ALA A 62 25.17 16.91 -28.16
C ALA A 62 23.80 17.33 -27.59
N ALA A 63 23.43 16.82 -26.42
CA ALA A 63 22.21 17.19 -25.74
C ALA A 63 22.20 18.69 -25.33
N ARG A 64 23.32 19.20 -24.84
CA ARG A 64 23.47 20.62 -24.46
C ARG A 64 23.44 21.56 -25.68
N ALA A 65 23.91 21.11 -26.82
CA ALA A 65 23.91 21.89 -28.06
C ALA A 65 22.53 22.00 -28.73
N LEU A 66 21.56 21.16 -28.36
CA LEU A 66 20.22 21.19 -28.96
C LEU A 66 19.47 22.46 -28.57
N PRO A 67 18.99 23.28 -29.56
CA PRO A 67 18.27 24.50 -29.29
C PRO A 67 17.03 24.25 -28.40
N GLY A 68 16.86 25.08 -27.37
CA GLY A 68 15.74 24.95 -26.41
C GLY A 68 16.07 24.11 -25.18
N VAL A 69 17.21 23.42 -25.13
CA VAL A 69 17.75 22.81 -23.92
C VAL A 69 18.29 23.90 -22.99
N ARG A 70 17.98 23.83 -21.71
CA ARG A 70 18.37 24.83 -20.70
C ARG A 70 19.34 24.29 -19.66
N ALA A 71 19.24 22.99 -19.35
CA ALA A 71 20.21 22.30 -18.48
C ALA A 71 20.24 20.81 -18.80
N VAL A 72 21.42 20.21 -18.66
CA VAL A 72 21.62 18.76 -18.63
C VAL A 72 22.51 18.46 -17.43
N LEU A 73 22.00 17.66 -16.49
CA LEU A 73 22.68 17.24 -15.26
C LEU A 73 22.96 15.73 -15.31
N THR A 74 24.07 15.36 -14.69
CA THR A 74 24.53 13.97 -14.53
C THR A 74 24.69 13.62 -13.06
N GLY A 75 25.04 12.38 -12.75
CA GLY A 75 25.34 11.98 -11.38
C GLY A 75 26.47 12.79 -10.73
N ALA A 76 27.40 13.32 -11.51
CA ALA A 76 28.48 14.20 -11.00
C ALA A 76 27.92 15.51 -10.42
N ASP A 77 26.84 16.05 -11.01
CA ASP A 77 26.22 17.31 -10.59
C ASP A 77 25.36 17.17 -9.33
N THR A 78 24.95 15.95 -8.97
CA THR A 78 24.04 15.66 -7.87
C THR A 78 24.69 14.92 -6.70
N LYS A 79 25.95 14.47 -6.82
CA LYS A 79 26.70 13.85 -5.71
C LYS A 79 26.87 14.83 -4.54
N PRO A 80 26.82 14.34 -3.29
CA PRO A 80 26.57 12.96 -2.85
C PRO A 80 25.10 12.68 -2.50
N GLN A 81 24.15 13.49 -2.98
CA GLN A 81 22.77 13.44 -2.56
C GLN A 81 22.10 12.11 -2.91
N ARG A 82 21.42 11.57 -1.92
CA ARG A 82 20.59 10.38 -2.00
C ARG A 82 19.22 10.66 -1.40
N PHE A 83 18.22 9.88 -1.76
CA PHE A 83 16.89 10.00 -1.19
C PHE A 83 16.36 8.66 -0.72
N GLY A 84 15.27 8.70 0.06
CA GLY A 84 14.59 7.54 0.59
C GLY A 84 13.69 7.90 1.76
N ARG A 85 12.71 7.07 2.04
CA ARG A 85 11.70 7.34 3.09
C ARG A 85 12.20 7.06 4.50
N ARG A 86 13.10 6.09 4.65
CA ARG A 86 13.73 5.73 5.91
C ARG A 86 15.24 5.59 5.73
N LEU A 87 15.69 4.78 4.78
CA LEU A 87 17.07 4.70 4.35
C LEU A 87 17.25 5.52 3.07
N GLN A 88 18.15 6.48 3.08
CA GLN A 88 18.47 7.27 1.89
C GLN A 88 19.60 6.58 1.11
N ASP A 89 19.27 5.48 0.45
CA ASP A 89 20.21 4.65 -0.32
C ASP A 89 20.15 4.90 -1.84
N TRP A 90 19.09 5.56 -2.36
CA TRP A 90 18.92 5.80 -3.78
C TRP A 90 19.56 7.13 -4.19
N PRO A 91 20.56 7.17 -5.11
CA PRO A 91 21.13 8.42 -5.59
C PRO A 91 20.12 9.24 -6.40
N VAL A 92 20.24 10.57 -6.37
CA VAL A 92 19.37 11.45 -7.18
C VAL A 92 19.57 11.16 -8.68
N LEU A 93 20.84 11.07 -9.10
CA LEU A 93 21.27 10.52 -10.38
C LEU A 93 22.50 9.63 -10.13
N CYS A 94 22.55 8.49 -10.81
CA CYS A 94 23.66 7.56 -10.70
C CYS A 94 24.94 8.14 -11.32
N SER A 95 26.06 8.04 -10.59
CA SER A 95 27.34 8.57 -11.03
C SER A 95 28.36 7.48 -11.36
N ASP A 96 28.31 6.35 -10.63
CA ASP A 96 29.34 5.32 -10.69
C ASP A 96 28.76 3.98 -11.15
N ARG A 97 27.56 3.64 -10.69
CA ARG A 97 26.89 2.39 -11.01
C ARG A 97 25.39 2.57 -11.14
N ALA A 98 24.78 1.85 -12.08
CA ALA A 98 23.35 1.60 -12.15
C ALA A 98 23.06 0.21 -11.57
N LEU A 99 22.04 0.10 -10.73
CA LEU A 99 21.72 -1.14 -10.01
C LEU A 99 20.47 -1.85 -10.52
N PHE A 100 19.71 -1.24 -11.44
CA PHE A 100 18.58 -1.87 -12.10
C PHE A 100 18.26 -1.18 -13.44
N ILE A 101 17.50 -1.85 -14.31
CA ILE A 101 17.01 -1.25 -15.56
C ILE A 101 15.98 -0.17 -15.24
N GLY A 102 16.29 1.07 -15.60
CA GLY A 102 15.47 2.23 -15.24
C GLY A 102 16.13 3.17 -14.22
N ASP A 103 17.29 2.81 -13.68
CA ASP A 103 18.05 3.66 -12.77
C ASP A 103 18.56 4.92 -13.49
N ARG A 104 18.35 6.10 -12.91
CA ARG A 104 18.53 7.38 -13.61
C ARG A 104 19.98 7.84 -13.58
N VAL A 105 20.52 8.15 -14.76
CA VAL A 105 21.95 8.57 -14.96
C VAL A 105 22.05 10.06 -15.27
N ALA A 106 21.08 10.60 -16.02
CA ALA A 106 21.07 12.02 -16.37
C ALA A 106 19.65 12.58 -16.39
N ALA A 107 19.54 13.91 -16.26
CA ALA A 107 18.28 14.65 -16.34
C ALA A 107 18.44 15.87 -17.23
N VAL A 108 17.46 16.13 -18.08
CA VAL A 108 17.42 17.26 -19.02
C VAL A 108 16.27 18.17 -18.64
N ALA A 109 16.47 19.49 -18.74
CA ALA A 109 15.41 20.50 -18.73
C ALA A 109 15.40 21.30 -20.02
N ALA A 110 14.24 21.39 -20.68
CA ALA A 110 14.08 22.08 -21.97
C ALA A 110 12.76 22.85 -22.02
N ASP A 111 12.64 23.74 -23.04
CA ASP A 111 11.47 24.61 -23.22
C ASP A 111 10.18 23.82 -23.54
N THR A 112 10.30 22.62 -24.13
CA THR A 112 9.17 21.72 -24.39
C THR A 112 9.52 20.28 -24.00
N LEU A 113 8.49 19.46 -23.78
CA LEU A 113 8.67 18.03 -23.49
C LEU A 113 9.34 17.30 -24.66
N GLN A 114 9.01 17.67 -25.90
CA GLN A 114 9.59 17.08 -27.11
C GLN A 114 11.11 17.33 -27.18
N ILE A 115 11.54 18.59 -26.94
CA ILE A 115 12.95 18.94 -26.92
C ILE A 115 13.68 18.20 -25.75
N ALA A 116 13.07 18.14 -24.56
CA ALA A 116 13.65 17.43 -23.43
C ALA A 116 13.83 15.93 -23.74
N ALA A 117 12.82 15.29 -24.35
CA ALA A 117 12.87 13.89 -24.72
C ALA A 117 13.87 13.61 -25.87
N GLU A 118 14.03 14.52 -26.82
CA GLU A 118 15.03 14.43 -27.86
C GLU A 118 16.44 14.59 -27.29
N ALA A 119 16.65 15.61 -26.47
CA ALA A 119 17.94 15.83 -25.81
C ALA A 119 18.34 14.65 -24.91
N ALA A 120 17.38 14.03 -24.20
CA ALA A 120 17.67 12.84 -23.41
C ALA A 120 18.19 11.66 -24.26
N ARG A 121 17.75 11.53 -25.52
CA ARG A 121 18.26 10.52 -26.45
C ARG A 121 19.64 10.84 -27.01
N LEU A 122 20.07 12.12 -26.97
CA LEU A 122 21.38 12.56 -27.42
C LEU A 122 22.45 12.48 -26.31
N VAL A 123 22.08 12.11 -25.10
CA VAL A 123 23.04 11.82 -24.03
C VAL A 123 23.62 10.44 -24.30
N GLU A 124 24.93 10.37 -24.49
CA GLU A 124 25.67 9.12 -24.67
C GLU A 124 26.25 8.65 -23.36
N VAL A 125 25.95 7.42 -22.96
CA VAL A 125 26.46 6.81 -21.73
C VAL A 125 27.21 5.54 -22.09
N GLU A 126 28.48 5.48 -21.71
CA GLU A 126 29.30 4.29 -21.84
C GLU A 126 29.17 3.46 -20.57
N TYR A 127 28.79 2.20 -20.74
CA TYR A 127 28.61 1.26 -19.64
C TYR A 127 29.58 0.08 -19.74
N GLU A 128 30.03 -0.39 -18.60
CA GLU A 128 30.61 -1.73 -18.45
C GLU A 128 29.61 -2.59 -17.69
N GLU A 129 29.07 -3.60 -18.36
CA GLU A 129 28.11 -4.51 -17.76
C GLU A 129 28.75 -5.34 -16.64
N LEU A 130 28.05 -5.46 -15.53
CA LEU A 130 28.46 -6.23 -14.35
C LEU A 130 27.50 -7.40 -14.12
N PRO A 131 27.95 -8.48 -13.46
CA PRO A 131 27.06 -9.58 -13.09
C PRO A 131 25.86 -9.09 -12.27
N ALA A 132 24.66 -9.39 -12.76
CA ALA A 132 23.42 -9.02 -12.10
C ALA A 132 22.92 -10.12 -11.16
N ILE A 133 22.43 -9.73 -10.00
CA ILE A 133 21.78 -10.62 -9.01
C ILE A 133 20.26 -10.50 -9.17
N LEU A 134 19.63 -11.50 -9.78
CA LEU A 134 18.21 -11.50 -10.10
C LEU A 134 17.38 -12.46 -9.24
N ALA A 135 17.99 -13.11 -8.24
CA ALA A 135 17.31 -14.01 -7.31
C ALA A 135 17.78 -13.77 -5.87
N THR A 136 16.87 -13.91 -4.91
CA THR A 136 17.17 -13.64 -3.49
C THR A 136 18.13 -14.66 -2.88
N ASP A 137 18.07 -15.90 -3.30
CA ASP A 137 19.01 -16.97 -2.88
C ASP A 137 20.42 -16.70 -3.43
N ALA A 138 20.54 -16.29 -4.68
CA ALA A 138 21.82 -15.88 -5.27
C ALA A 138 22.41 -14.66 -4.54
N ALA A 139 21.57 -13.72 -4.10
CA ALA A 139 22.01 -12.54 -3.33
C ALA A 139 22.53 -12.90 -1.94
N LEU A 140 22.04 -13.99 -1.35
CA LEU A 140 22.39 -14.47 0.00
C LEU A 140 23.46 -15.57 -0.03
N ALA A 141 23.91 -16.01 -1.22
CA ALA A 141 24.95 -17.02 -1.35
C ALA A 141 26.31 -16.52 -0.83
N GLU A 142 27.12 -17.44 -0.32
CA GLU A 142 28.49 -17.12 0.08
C GLU A 142 29.30 -16.59 -1.12
N GLY A 143 29.97 -15.43 -0.95
CA GLY A 143 30.72 -14.77 -2.03
C GLY A 143 29.88 -13.99 -3.02
N ALA A 144 28.57 -13.82 -2.80
CA ALA A 144 27.72 -12.97 -3.65
C ALA A 144 28.24 -11.52 -3.66
N PRO A 145 28.21 -10.82 -4.82
CA PRO A 145 28.58 -9.42 -4.91
C PRO A 145 27.75 -8.57 -3.93
N VAL A 146 28.40 -7.65 -3.23
CA VAL A 146 27.72 -6.70 -2.33
C VAL A 146 27.19 -5.53 -3.16
N LEU A 147 25.87 -5.39 -3.24
CA LEU A 147 25.25 -4.31 -4.04
C LEU A 147 25.43 -2.93 -3.41
N HIS A 148 25.45 -2.84 -2.09
CA HIS A 148 25.63 -1.59 -1.33
C HIS A 148 26.83 -1.68 -0.36
N PRO A 149 28.08 -1.63 -0.86
CA PRO A 149 29.26 -1.72 0.01
C PRO A 149 29.34 -0.57 1.02
N ASP A 150 28.78 0.60 0.68
CA ASP A 150 28.78 1.80 1.51
C ASP A 150 27.52 1.97 2.39
N ALA A 151 26.74 0.89 2.57
CA ALA A 151 25.44 0.94 3.27
C ALA A 151 25.51 1.54 4.68
N GLY A 152 26.67 1.46 5.34
CA GLY A 152 26.91 2.07 6.65
C GLY A 152 26.98 3.61 6.64
N SER A 153 27.20 4.24 5.48
CA SER A 153 27.27 5.68 5.32
C SER A 153 25.94 6.36 4.99
N TYR A 154 24.90 5.59 4.67
CA TYR A 154 23.61 6.13 4.25
C TYR A 154 22.84 6.72 5.43
N ALA A 155 22.22 7.88 5.21
CA ALA A 155 21.37 8.51 6.20
C ALA A 155 20.14 7.62 6.50
N PHE A 156 19.88 7.41 7.80
CA PHE A 156 18.74 6.67 8.28
C PHE A 156 17.83 7.59 9.10
N LEU A 157 16.63 7.84 8.61
CA LEU A 157 15.70 8.82 9.18
C LEU A 157 14.92 8.23 10.36
N GLY A 158 14.96 8.95 11.50
CA GLY A 158 14.16 8.61 12.68
C GLY A 158 14.61 7.34 13.42
N GLY A 159 15.84 7.31 13.89
CA GLY A 159 16.41 6.25 14.74
C GLY A 159 17.76 5.73 14.24
N THR A 160 18.17 4.59 14.77
CA THR A 160 19.39 3.89 14.37
C THR A 160 19.05 2.62 13.58
N ARG A 161 19.85 2.32 12.58
CA ARG A 161 19.77 1.06 11.83
C ARG A 161 20.65 0.00 12.50
N SER A 162 20.08 -1.13 12.83
CA SER A 162 20.89 -2.31 13.19
C SER A 162 21.54 -2.90 11.94
N ALA A 163 22.79 -3.35 12.04
CA ALA A 163 23.45 -4.05 10.96
C ALA A 163 22.68 -5.35 10.63
N PRO A 164 22.32 -5.60 9.38
CA PRO A 164 21.69 -6.85 9.00
C PRO A 164 22.69 -8.02 9.03
N PRO A 165 22.21 -9.27 9.13
CA PRO A 165 23.11 -10.44 9.21
C PRO A 165 23.86 -10.75 7.91
N HIS A 166 23.48 -10.15 6.80
CA HIS A 166 24.17 -10.28 5.51
C HIS A 166 24.14 -8.92 4.78
N PRO A 167 25.20 -8.51 4.05
CA PRO A 167 25.29 -7.20 3.44
C PRO A 167 24.20 -6.92 2.38
N ASN A 168 23.70 -7.95 1.70
CA ASN A 168 22.59 -7.82 0.76
C ASN A 168 21.20 -7.92 1.42
N ILE A 169 21.09 -7.89 2.72
CA ILE A 169 19.81 -7.78 3.42
C ILE A 169 19.49 -6.30 3.69
N GLN A 170 18.35 -5.84 3.22
CA GLN A 170 17.82 -4.50 3.50
C GLN A 170 17.30 -4.39 4.93
N GLY A 171 16.45 -5.34 5.31
CA GLY A 171 15.82 -5.45 6.61
C GLY A 171 15.60 -6.89 7.01
N HIS A 172 15.68 -7.15 8.31
CA HIS A 172 15.53 -8.49 8.91
C HIS A 172 14.82 -8.39 10.25
N GLY A 173 14.03 -9.38 10.59
CA GLY A 173 13.37 -9.47 11.88
C GLY A 173 13.02 -10.91 12.23
N VAL A 174 13.11 -11.21 13.52
CA VAL A 174 12.67 -12.47 14.11
C VAL A 174 11.75 -12.15 15.28
N ARG A 175 10.65 -12.88 15.39
CA ARG A 175 9.78 -12.91 16.55
C ARG A 175 9.62 -14.35 17.02
N GLU A 176 9.68 -14.56 18.33
CA GLU A 176 9.57 -15.89 18.90
C GLU A 176 8.84 -15.82 20.23
N HIS A 177 7.94 -16.76 20.47
CA HIS A 177 7.30 -16.96 21.76
C HIS A 177 6.89 -18.42 21.96
N GLY A 178 6.76 -18.85 23.22
CA GLY A 178 6.48 -20.24 23.58
C GLY A 178 7.65 -21.18 23.28
N ASP A 179 7.46 -22.48 23.51
CA ASP A 179 8.43 -23.54 23.18
C ASP A 179 8.03 -24.22 21.88
N VAL A 180 8.57 -23.73 20.77
CA VAL A 180 8.27 -24.22 19.42
C VAL A 180 8.64 -25.70 19.25
N GLU A 181 9.79 -26.13 19.79
CA GLU A 181 10.24 -27.51 19.68
C GLU A 181 9.38 -28.48 20.50
N ALA A 182 8.97 -28.10 21.71
CA ALA A 182 8.02 -28.87 22.49
C ALA A 182 6.66 -28.98 21.79
N GLY A 183 6.17 -27.86 21.18
CA GLY A 183 4.95 -27.86 20.41
C GLY A 183 4.98 -28.79 19.19
N PHE A 184 6.10 -28.84 18.45
CA PHE A 184 6.25 -29.78 17.34
C PHE A 184 6.35 -31.22 17.82
N ARG A 185 7.05 -31.48 18.92
CA ARG A 185 7.12 -32.86 19.51
C ARG A 185 5.76 -33.38 19.99
N ALA A 186 4.90 -32.47 20.47
CA ALA A 186 3.53 -32.78 20.89
C ALA A 186 2.54 -32.94 19.74
N SER A 187 2.90 -32.54 18.54
CA SER A 187 2.00 -32.52 17.38
C SER A 187 1.71 -33.95 16.91
N PHE A 188 0.44 -34.16 16.55
CA PHE A 188 0.01 -35.38 15.84
C PHE A 188 0.58 -35.42 14.42
N ARG A 189 0.59 -34.27 13.73
CA ARG A 189 1.14 -34.09 12.39
C ARG A 189 1.76 -32.72 12.23
N VAL A 190 2.82 -32.63 11.44
CA VAL A 190 3.50 -31.40 11.07
C VAL A 190 3.39 -31.24 9.55
N TYR A 191 2.97 -30.07 9.12
CA TYR A 191 2.81 -29.70 7.71
C TYR A 191 3.81 -28.62 7.36
N GLU A 192 4.39 -28.73 6.18
CA GLU A 192 5.30 -27.70 5.64
C GLU A 192 4.94 -27.40 4.19
N HIS A 193 4.72 -26.13 3.87
CA HIS A 193 4.41 -25.68 2.52
C HIS A 193 5.15 -24.37 2.19
N THR A 194 5.56 -24.24 0.93
CA THR A 194 6.20 -23.02 0.42
C THR A 194 5.33 -22.42 -0.67
N PHE A 195 5.10 -21.12 -0.58
CA PHE A 195 4.30 -20.34 -1.53
C PHE A 195 5.15 -19.25 -2.15
N ALA A 196 4.87 -18.94 -3.43
CA ALA A 196 5.50 -17.86 -4.15
C ALA A 196 4.49 -16.75 -4.50
N VAL A 197 4.94 -15.51 -4.41
CA VAL A 197 4.13 -14.34 -4.77
C VAL A 197 4.89 -13.46 -5.76
N PRO A 198 4.23 -12.94 -6.81
CA PRO A 198 4.88 -12.14 -7.83
C PRO A 198 5.10 -10.71 -7.37
N ARG A 199 5.91 -9.99 -8.12
CA ARG A 199 5.98 -8.54 -8.09
C ARG A 199 4.71 -7.97 -8.77
N THR A 200 4.07 -6.97 -8.16
CA THR A 200 2.93 -6.28 -8.78
C THR A 200 3.09 -4.76 -8.65
N HIS A 201 2.57 -4.03 -9.60
CA HIS A 201 2.45 -2.57 -9.52
C HIS A 201 1.15 -2.19 -8.79
N GLN A 202 1.08 -0.95 -8.27
CA GLN A 202 -0.12 -0.50 -7.53
C GLN A 202 -1.31 -0.17 -8.43
N GLY A 203 -1.12 -0.13 -9.74
CA GLY A 203 -2.21 0.01 -10.73
C GLY A 203 -2.97 1.35 -10.68
N TYR A 204 -2.37 2.42 -10.13
CA TYR A 204 -2.99 3.75 -10.19
C TYR A 204 -3.00 4.28 -11.63
N ILE A 205 -4.08 4.96 -12.02
CA ILE A 205 -4.26 5.43 -13.41
C ILE A 205 -3.48 6.73 -13.67
N GLU A 206 -3.41 7.64 -12.70
CA GLU A 206 -2.60 8.85 -12.80
C GLU A 206 -1.12 8.50 -12.63
N PRO A 207 -0.23 8.74 -13.63
CA PRO A 207 1.20 8.59 -13.44
C PRO A 207 1.75 9.65 -12.47
N ARG A 208 3.01 9.48 -12.04
CA ARG A 208 3.67 10.47 -11.19
C ARG A 208 3.86 11.77 -11.91
N ALA A 209 3.71 12.87 -11.18
CA ALA A 209 4.00 14.21 -11.66
C ALA A 209 4.55 15.08 -10.53
N ALA A 210 5.51 15.93 -10.87
CA ALA A 210 6.05 16.93 -9.96
C ALA A 210 6.43 18.21 -10.71
N LEU A 211 6.28 19.35 -10.04
CA LEU A 211 6.74 20.67 -10.48
C LEU A 211 7.54 21.30 -9.32
N VAL A 212 8.76 21.72 -9.58
CA VAL A 212 9.63 22.36 -8.57
C VAL A 212 10.12 23.69 -9.09
N TRP A 213 10.12 24.72 -8.22
CA TRP A 213 10.71 26.01 -8.49
C TRP A 213 11.27 26.64 -7.22
N LEU A 214 12.10 27.65 -7.40
CA LEU A 214 12.65 28.48 -6.34
C LEU A 214 11.92 29.84 -6.30
N ASP A 215 11.39 30.18 -5.13
CA ASP A 215 10.78 31.46 -4.81
C ASP A 215 11.66 32.15 -3.77
N GLY A 216 12.63 32.95 -4.24
CA GLY A 216 13.74 33.40 -3.43
C GLY A 216 14.54 32.20 -2.90
N GLU A 217 14.62 32.08 -1.58
CA GLU A 217 15.30 30.95 -0.91
C GLU A 217 14.37 29.76 -0.62
N THR A 218 13.06 29.90 -0.93
CA THR A 218 12.07 28.86 -0.67
C THR A 218 11.95 27.91 -1.86
N VAL A 219 12.08 26.63 -1.61
CA VAL A 219 11.80 25.56 -2.57
C VAL A 219 10.31 25.24 -2.53
N ARG A 220 9.61 25.46 -3.63
CA ARG A 220 8.18 25.12 -3.77
C ARG A 220 8.03 23.88 -4.64
N VAL A 221 7.17 22.98 -4.18
CA VAL A 221 6.97 21.67 -4.79
C VAL A 221 5.47 21.40 -4.92
N VAL A 222 5.01 21.15 -6.14
CA VAL A 222 3.70 20.54 -6.41
C VAL A 222 3.94 19.11 -6.83
N THR A 223 3.23 18.13 -6.24
CA THR A 223 3.56 16.72 -6.45
C THR A 223 2.35 15.80 -6.25
N THR A 224 2.42 14.60 -6.82
CA THR A 224 1.50 13.50 -6.56
C THR A 224 1.82 12.73 -5.27
N ASN A 225 2.75 13.20 -4.42
CA ASN A 225 3.12 12.50 -3.18
C ASN A 225 2.04 12.69 -2.09
N LYS A 226 1.52 11.58 -1.57
CA LYS A 226 0.47 11.55 -0.53
C LYS A 226 0.93 11.86 0.89
N THR A 227 2.23 12.05 1.11
CA THR A 227 2.84 12.34 2.42
C THR A 227 3.69 13.59 2.35
N PRO A 228 3.08 14.78 2.10
CA PRO A 228 3.81 16.02 1.78
C PRO A 228 4.79 16.46 2.88
N PHE A 229 4.43 16.30 4.15
CA PHE A 229 5.31 16.62 5.28
C PHE A 229 6.52 15.67 5.36
N SER A 230 6.32 14.39 5.08
CA SER A 230 7.44 13.44 4.99
C SER A 230 8.36 13.80 3.83
N LEU A 231 7.81 14.17 2.66
CA LEU A 231 8.61 14.62 1.53
C LEU A 231 9.44 15.87 1.90
N ARG A 232 8.84 16.85 2.56
CA ARG A 232 9.56 18.04 3.06
C ARG A 232 10.77 17.66 3.90
N ASN A 233 10.60 16.75 4.86
CA ASN A 233 11.68 16.23 5.69
C ASN A 233 12.75 15.47 4.86
N HIS A 234 12.32 14.58 3.94
CA HIS A 234 13.24 13.82 3.09
C HIS A 234 14.08 14.74 2.19
N MET A 235 13.46 15.77 1.59
CA MET A 235 14.18 16.78 0.81
C MET A 235 15.13 17.60 1.67
N SER A 236 14.71 17.99 2.87
CA SER A 236 15.56 18.73 3.82
C SER A 236 16.85 17.97 4.11
N VAL A 237 16.74 16.68 4.46
CA VAL A 237 17.93 15.86 4.78
C VAL A 237 18.77 15.60 3.53
N SER A 238 18.18 15.24 2.41
CA SER A 238 18.87 14.91 1.16
C SER A 238 19.63 16.11 0.58
N LEU A 239 18.99 17.28 0.57
CA LEU A 239 19.50 18.48 -0.10
C LEU A 239 20.26 19.42 0.85
N GLY A 240 20.22 19.17 2.17
CA GLY A 240 20.82 20.04 3.17
C GLY A 240 20.12 21.40 3.32
N ILE A 241 18.82 21.46 3.06
CA ILE A 241 18.00 22.69 3.10
C ILE A 241 17.10 22.62 4.35
N PRO A 242 16.99 23.70 5.15
CA PRO A 242 16.05 23.72 6.28
C PRO A 242 14.61 23.44 5.86
N GLU A 243 13.87 22.62 6.63
CA GLU A 243 12.45 22.31 6.33
C GLU A 243 11.58 23.56 6.17
N SER A 244 11.88 24.64 6.89
CA SER A 244 11.18 25.92 6.80
C SER A 244 11.29 26.60 5.43
N ARG A 245 12.25 26.20 4.62
CA ARG A 245 12.44 26.67 3.24
C ARG A 245 11.88 25.73 2.18
N ILE A 246 11.16 24.69 2.57
CA ILE A 246 10.56 23.72 1.64
C ILE A 246 9.04 23.72 1.87
N VAL A 247 8.30 24.09 0.84
CA VAL A 247 6.83 24.13 0.83
C VAL A 247 6.32 23.11 -0.16
N VAL A 248 5.54 22.15 0.31
CA VAL A 248 4.98 21.07 -0.51
C VAL A 248 3.46 21.22 -0.62
N ASP A 249 2.97 21.13 -1.82
CA ASP A 249 1.57 21.04 -2.20
C ASP A 249 1.28 19.71 -2.88
N ALA A 250 0.49 18.85 -2.24
CA ALA A 250 0.09 17.56 -2.78
C ALA A 250 -1.41 17.57 -3.14
N GLY A 251 -1.79 18.23 -4.21
CA GLY A 251 -3.16 18.43 -4.68
C GLY A 251 -4.11 17.23 -4.61
N HIS A 252 -4.94 17.08 -5.62
CA HIS A 252 -5.67 15.83 -5.87
C HIS A 252 -4.69 14.79 -6.42
N ILE A 253 -4.90 13.53 -6.05
CA ILE A 253 -4.09 12.39 -6.50
C ILE A 253 -5.02 11.36 -7.14
N GLY A 254 -4.75 11.01 -8.38
CA GLY A 254 -5.53 10.06 -9.18
C GLY A 254 -5.19 8.60 -8.89
N GLY A 255 -5.29 8.22 -7.62
CA GLY A 255 -4.91 6.90 -7.11
C GLY A 255 -3.47 6.87 -6.62
N ASP A 256 -3.22 6.06 -5.60
CA ASP A 256 -1.91 5.86 -4.98
C ASP A 256 -1.67 4.41 -4.59
N PHE A 257 -2.57 3.82 -3.84
CA PHE A 257 -2.52 2.46 -3.31
C PHE A 257 -1.19 2.07 -2.64
N GLY A 258 -0.39 3.06 -2.21
CA GLY A 258 0.93 2.90 -1.59
C GLY A 258 2.11 3.30 -2.47
N GLY A 259 1.92 3.43 -3.78
CA GLY A 259 2.97 3.75 -4.75
C GLY A 259 3.54 5.16 -4.61
N LYS A 260 2.69 6.15 -4.41
CA LYS A 260 3.05 7.57 -4.42
C LYS A 260 3.45 8.11 -3.03
N GLY A 261 3.96 7.28 -2.14
CA GLY A 261 4.58 7.71 -0.89
C GLY A 261 6.10 7.93 -0.99
N LEU A 262 6.73 7.42 -2.05
CA LEU A 262 8.12 7.67 -2.41
C LEU A 262 8.15 8.75 -3.50
N SER A 263 8.93 9.79 -3.31
CA SER A 263 9.25 10.78 -4.34
C SER A 263 10.54 10.40 -5.05
N LEU A 264 10.58 10.65 -6.35
CA LEU A 264 11.69 10.32 -7.24
C LEU A 264 12.15 11.55 -8.01
N ASP A 265 11.21 12.26 -8.61
CA ASP A 265 11.48 13.35 -9.55
C ASP A 265 11.89 14.63 -8.84
N GLU A 266 11.28 14.92 -7.70
CA GLU A 266 11.36 16.19 -6.98
C GLU A 266 12.82 16.60 -6.65
N PHE A 267 13.65 15.60 -6.35
CA PHE A 267 15.08 15.83 -6.05
C PHE A 267 15.86 16.29 -7.28
N ALA A 268 15.72 15.60 -8.40
CA ALA A 268 16.38 15.98 -9.66
C ALA A 268 15.81 17.30 -10.19
N LEU A 269 14.48 17.51 -10.10
CA LEU A 269 13.82 18.76 -10.49
C LEU A 269 14.31 19.96 -9.67
N TYR A 270 14.60 19.78 -8.38
CA TYR A 270 15.23 20.82 -7.58
C TYR A 270 16.58 21.27 -8.17
N HIS A 271 17.45 20.32 -8.53
CA HIS A 271 18.74 20.64 -9.13
C HIS A 271 18.58 21.31 -10.50
N LEU A 272 17.65 20.86 -11.34
CA LEU A 272 17.35 21.49 -12.62
C LEU A 272 16.78 22.90 -12.44
N ALA A 273 15.85 23.10 -11.50
CA ALA A 273 15.27 24.42 -11.20
C ALA A 273 16.35 25.38 -10.68
N ARG A 274 17.26 24.90 -9.85
CA ARG A 274 18.40 25.69 -9.34
C ARG A 274 19.37 26.08 -10.47
N ALA A 275 19.67 25.15 -11.38
CA ALA A 275 20.58 25.39 -12.49
C ALA A 275 20.02 26.37 -13.53
N THR A 276 18.69 26.37 -13.73
CA THR A 276 18.02 27.18 -14.77
C THR A 276 17.41 28.47 -14.26
N GLY A 277 17.16 28.57 -12.94
CA GLY A 277 16.39 29.69 -12.34
C GLY A 277 14.92 29.69 -12.75
N ARG A 278 14.39 28.57 -13.31
CA ARG A 278 13.05 28.47 -13.86
C ARG A 278 12.29 27.30 -13.22
N PRO A 279 10.93 27.34 -13.17
CA PRO A 279 10.14 26.17 -12.77
C PRO A 279 10.40 24.99 -13.70
N VAL A 280 10.53 23.78 -13.14
CA VAL A 280 10.78 22.56 -13.91
C VAL A 280 9.74 21.49 -13.54
N ARG A 281 9.03 20.96 -14.54
CA ARG A 281 8.03 19.92 -14.40
C ARG A 281 8.47 18.60 -15.01
N ALA A 282 8.20 17.52 -14.33
CA ALA A 282 8.21 16.17 -14.89
C ALA A 282 6.80 15.57 -14.80
N VAL A 283 6.42 14.81 -15.84
CA VAL A 283 5.28 13.89 -15.83
C VAL A 283 5.81 12.56 -16.33
N THR A 284 5.82 11.56 -15.46
CA THR A 284 6.39 10.24 -15.77
C THR A 284 5.51 9.53 -16.79
N ARG A 285 6.09 8.92 -17.82
CA ARG A 285 5.33 8.05 -18.73
C ARG A 285 4.93 6.78 -17.98
N TYR A 286 3.75 6.24 -18.27
CA TYR A 286 3.25 5.06 -17.55
C TYR A 286 4.18 3.84 -17.67
N ALA A 287 4.83 3.65 -18.82
CA ALA A 287 5.85 2.63 -19.00
C ALA A 287 7.04 2.80 -18.04
N ASP A 288 7.50 4.04 -17.84
CA ASP A 288 8.59 4.34 -16.91
C ASP A 288 8.12 4.19 -15.45
N ASP A 289 6.86 4.48 -15.17
CA ASP A 289 6.25 4.29 -13.85
C ASP A 289 6.22 2.79 -13.48
N LEU A 290 5.90 1.91 -14.41
CA LEU A 290 5.95 0.45 -14.23
C LEU A 290 7.38 -0.09 -14.06
N GLN A 291 8.36 0.47 -14.78
CA GLN A 291 9.74 -0.04 -14.83
C GLN A 291 10.69 0.55 -13.79
N ALA A 292 10.48 1.81 -13.38
CA ALA A 292 11.53 2.59 -12.72
C ALA A 292 11.10 3.25 -11.41
N THR A 293 9.98 2.85 -10.82
CA THR A 293 9.52 3.46 -9.56
C THR A 293 9.61 2.48 -8.38
N ASN A 294 8.48 2.02 -7.87
CA ASN A 294 8.44 1.02 -6.82
C ASN A 294 7.22 0.12 -6.97
N SER A 295 7.40 -1.15 -6.66
CA SER A 295 6.39 -2.20 -6.81
C SER A 295 6.05 -2.85 -5.46
N ARG A 296 5.02 -3.70 -5.40
CA ARG A 296 4.86 -4.68 -4.32
C ARG A 296 6.00 -5.71 -4.40
N HIS A 297 6.49 -6.15 -3.26
CA HIS A 297 7.53 -7.16 -3.17
C HIS A 297 7.08 -8.50 -3.74
N ALA A 298 7.88 -9.09 -4.61
CA ALA A 298 7.85 -10.53 -4.84
C ALA A 298 8.48 -11.27 -3.65
N GLY A 299 8.25 -12.58 -3.53
CA GLY A 299 8.92 -13.35 -2.48
C GLY A 299 8.42 -14.77 -2.33
N THR A 300 9.07 -15.47 -1.42
CA THR A 300 8.72 -16.83 -0.99
C THR A 300 8.38 -16.86 0.49
N ILE A 301 7.37 -17.64 0.84
CA ILE A 301 6.89 -17.79 2.20
C ILE A 301 6.80 -19.28 2.51
N THR A 302 7.66 -19.77 3.40
CA THR A 302 7.63 -21.15 3.89
C THR A 302 7.00 -21.17 5.26
N LEU A 303 5.99 -22.01 5.43
CA LEU A 303 5.22 -22.17 6.65
C LEU A 303 5.32 -23.61 7.13
N ARG A 304 5.59 -23.80 8.42
CA ARG A 304 5.61 -25.12 9.08
C ARG A 304 4.73 -25.07 10.30
N THR A 305 3.69 -25.91 10.37
CA THR A 305 2.69 -25.89 11.44
C THR A 305 2.44 -27.28 11.97
N GLY A 306 2.55 -27.43 13.30
CA GLY A 306 2.21 -28.64 14.03
C GLY A 306 0.78 -28.56 14.61
N VAL A 307 0.00 -29.60 14.41
CA VAL A 307 -1.38 -29.70 14.90
C VAL A 307 -1.62 -30.98 15.69
N ASP A 308 -2.60 -30.95 16.61
CA ASP A 308 -3.10 -32.12 17.31
C ASP A 308 -4.07 -32.95 16.44
N ARG A 309 -4.63 -34.05 16.99
CA ARG A 309 -5.57 -34.94 16.25
C ARG A 309 -6.87 -34.30 15.85
N VAL A 310 -7.25 -33.22 16.49
CA VAL A 310 -8.47 -32.48 16.18
C VAL A 310 -8.18 -31.18 15.41
N GLY A 311 -6.96 -31.01 14.93
CA GLY A 311 -6.55 -29.87 14.10
C GLY A 311 -6.27 -28.57 14.88
N ARG A 312 -6.05 -28.62 16.21
CA ARG A 312 -5.62 -27.42 16.95
C ARG A 312 -4.14 -27.17 16.71
N ILE A 313 -3.79 -25.93 16.43
CA ILE A 313 -2.41 -25.49 16.22
C ILE A 313 -1.66 -25.54 17.56
N LEU A 314 -0.50 -26.20 17.59
CA LEU A 314 0.37 -26.31 18.74
C LEU A 314 1.67 -25.53 18.58
N ALA A 315 2.23 -25.50 17.38
CA ALA A 315 3.43 -24.73 17.05
C ALA A 315 3.42 -24.26 15.60
N HIS A 316 4.12 -23.15 15.36
CA HIS A 316 4.26 -22.58 14.01
C HIS A 316 5.66 -22.00 13.82
N THR A 317 6.25 -22.26 12.65
CA THR A 317 7.39 -21.48 12.18
C THR A 317 7.14 -20.95 10.77
N SER A 318 7.69 -19.79 10.48
CA SER A 318 7.67 -19.25 9.12
C SER A 318 8.97 -18.57 8.76
N LYS A 319 9.35 -18.72 7.47
CA LYS A 319 10.44 -17.98 6.84
C LYS A 319 9.89 -17.22 5.66
N VAL A 320 9.97 -15.88 5.73
CA VAL A 320 9.47 -14.96 4.71
C VAL A 320 10.67 -14.25 4.07
N VAL A 321 10.88 -14.44 2.77
CA VAL A 321 11.96 -13.81 2.01
C VAL A 321 11.36 -12.97 0.91
N PHE A 322 11.51 -11.65 1.01
CA PHE A 322 11.03 -10.70 0.02
C PHE A 322 12.17 -10.15 -0.84
N ASP A 323 11.94 -10.09 -2.14
CA ASP A 323 12.78 -9.37 -3.08
C ASP A 323 12.53 -7.86 -2.94
N GLY A 324 13.50 -7.16 -2.38
CA GLY A 324 13.45 -5.71 -2.13
C GLY A 324 13.85 -4.86 -3.31
N GLY A 325 14.41 -5.47 -4.36
CA GLY A 325 14.98 -4.76 -5.50
C GLY A 325 16.25 -3.97 -5.14
N ALA A 326 16.66 -3.10 -6.04
CA ALA A 326 17.95 -2.40 -5.98
C ALA A 326 18.10 -1.42 -4.79
N TYR A 327 17.00 -0.88 -4.26
CA TYR A 327 17.04 0.14 -3.20
C TYR A 327 15.96 -0.11 -2.12
N ALA A 328 16.29 0.21 -0.88
CA ALA A 328 15.35 0.17 0.25
C ALA A 328 14.52 1.45 0.40
N ALA A 329 14.82 2.50 -0.36
CA ALA A 329 14.28 3.85 -0.28
C ALA A 329 12.73 3.93 -0.22
N GLY A 330 12.02 3.00 -0.86
CA GLY A 330 10.55 2.96 -0.87
C GLY A 330 9.88 2.57 0.45
N LYS A 331 10.64 2.13 1.46
CA LYS A 331 10.13 1.57 2.72
C LYS A 331 10.12 2.62 3.83
N PRO A 332 8.94 2.95 4.42
CA PRO A 332 8.86 4.00 5.46
C PRO A 332 9.10 3.47 6.89
N VAL A 333 9.15 2.14 7.09
CA VAL A 333 9.28 1.53 8.41
C VAL A 333 10.74 1.28 8.79
N ALA A 334 11.05 1.33 10.08
CA ALA A 334 12.44 1.19 10.56
C ALA A 334 13.06 -0.18 10.25
N THR A 335 12.24 -1.21 10.15
CA THR A 335 12.70 -2.57 9.82
C THR A 335 13.08 -2.73 8.34
N LEU A 336 12.82 -1.75 7.48
CA LEU A 336 13.03 -1.80 6.03
C LEU A 336 12.37 -3.01 5.34
N MET A 337 11.31 -3.54 5.94
CA MET A 337 10.47 -4.61 5.42
C MET A 337 9.07 -4.07 5.09
N PRO A 338 8.23 -4.81 4.37
CA PRO A 338 6.78 -4.56 4.37
C PRO A 338 6.23 -4.52 5.80
N GLY A 339 5.27 -3.63 6.10
CA GLY A 339 4.81 -3.38 7.47
C GLY A 339 4.38 -4.65 8.22
N ASP A 340 3.70 -5.55 7.54
CA ASP A 340 3.15 -6.78 8.11
C ASP A 340 3.91 -8.06 7.65
N ALA A 341 5.21 -7.92 7.33
CA ALA A 341 6.05 -9.03 6.85
C ALA A 341 6.11 -10.22 7.82
N MET A 342 5.99 -9.99 9.13
CA MET A 342 6.06 -11.02 10.16
C MET A 342 4.68 -11.47 10.68
N LEU A 343 3.59 -11.20 9.94
CA LEU A 343 2.22 -11.54 10.35
C LEU A 343 1.67 -12.73 9.53
N THR A 344 2.37 -13.86 9.57
CA THR A 344 1.82 -15.14 9.11
C THR A 344 0.86 -15.69 10.17
N LEU A 345 -0.23 -16.34 9.82
CA LEU A 345 -1.27 -16.82 10.73
C LEU A 345 -1.81 -15.76 11.73
N ALA A 346 -1.82 -14.48 11.35
CA ALA A 346 -2.16 -13.37 12.25
C ALA A 346 -3.56 -13.48 12.89
N GLY A 347 -4.51 -14.16 12.24
CA GLY A 347 -5.88 -14.37 12.75
C GLY A 347 -6.06 -15.62 13.59
N TYR A 348 -4.98 -16.31 13.95
CA TYR A 348 -5.05 -17.60 14.64
C TYR A 348 -4.37 -17.56 15.99
N ARG A 349 -4.91 -18.34 16.92
CA ARG A 349 -4.30 -18.64 18.21
C ARG A 349 -3.13 -19.61 17.99
N VAL A 350 -1.92 -19.16 18.29
CA VAL A 350 -0.68 -19.93 18.09
C VAL A 350 0.10 -19.95 19.41
N PRO A 351 0.07 -21.06 20.17
CA PRO A 351 0.70 -21.12 21.49
C PRO A 351 2.24 -20.98 21.50
N ALA A 352 2.89 -21.43 20.42
CA ALA A 352 4.33 -21.31 20.25
C ALA A 352 4.65 -20.99 18.78
N ALA A 353 5.39 -19.93 18.55
CA ALA A 353 5.74 -19.49 17.19
C ALA A 353 7.16 -18.94 17.09
N ARG A 354 7.79 -19.15 15.92
CA ARG A 354 8.97 -18.44 15.46
C ARG A 354 8.76 -17.95 14.04
N VAL A 355 8.68 -16.65 13.86
CA VAL A 355 8.50 -15.99 12.57
C VAL A 355 9.76 -15.23 12.21
N GLU A 356 10.36 -15.54 11.07
CA GLU A 356 11.51 -14.83 10.51
C GLU A 356 11.13 -14.22 9.18
N ALA A 357 11.44 -12.93 9.01
CA ALA A 357 11.22 -12.23 7.76
C ALA A 357 12.43 -11.40 7.36
N MET A 358 12.69 -11.31 6.06
CA MET A 358 13.75 -10.47 5.51
C MET A 358 13.37 -9.88 4.17
N THR A 359 14.02 -8.76 3.83
CA THR A 359 13.97 -8.13 2.52
C THR A 359 15.39 -8.08 1.96
N VAL A 360 15.60 -8.51 0.72
CA VAL A 360 16.91 -8.73 0.12
C VAL A 360 17.13 -7.78 -1.04
N TYR A 361 18.34 -7.23 -1.17
CA TYR A 361 18.77 -6.46 -2.33
C TYR A 361 18.96 -7.36 -3.54
N THR A 362 18.45 -6.95 -4.69
CA THR A 362 18.63 -7.58 -6.00
C THR A 362 18.74 -6.50 -7.07
N ASN A 363 19.11 -6.85 -8.29
CA ASN A 363 19.15 -5.91 -9.42
C ASN A 363 17.79 -5.76 -10.13
N HIS A 364 16.71 -5.90 -9.39
CA HIS A 364 15.36 -5.62 -9.87
C HIS A 364 14.90 -4.19 -9.54
N VAL A 365 13.81 -3.75 -10.21
CA VAL A 365 13.11 -2.52 -9.84
C VAL A 365 12.83 -2.52 -8.32
N PRO A 366 13.08 -1.40 -7.62
CA PRO A 366 12.89 -1.35 -6.17
C PRO A 366 11.48 -1.71 -5.74
N ALA A 367 11.37 -2.36 -4.59
CA ALA A 367 10.09 -2.66 -3.98
C ALA A 367 9.78 -1.72 -2.82
N GLY A 368 8.53 -1.29 -2.73
CA GLY A 368 8.02 -0.40 -1.69
C GLY A 368 6.66 -0.86 -1.17
N HIS A 369 5.90 0.08 -0.63
CA HIS A 369 4.58 -0.24 -0.12
C HIS A 369 3.54 -0.28 -1.25
N ALA A 370 2.68 -1.28 -1.18
CA ALA A 370 1.42 -1.36 -1.89
C ALA A 370 0.34 -1.76 -0.87
N ARG A 371 -0.92 -1.42 -1.10
CA ARG A 371 -2.07 -1.58 -0.19
C ARG A 371 -1.96 -2.82 0.70
N ALA A 372 -1.95 -2.65 2.04
CA ALA A 372 -1.66 -3.66 3.06
C ALA A 372 -0.29 -4.36 2.89
N PRO A 373 0.86 -3.62 3.05
CA PRO A 373 2.19 -4.15 2.74
C PRO A 373 2.54 -5.41 3.54
N GLY A 374 2.82 -6.52 2.85
CA GLY A 374 3.13 -7.83 3.41
C GLY A 374 1.92 -8.72 3.65
N GLN A 375 0.74 -8.17 3.91
CA GLN A 375 -0.44 -8.98 4.23
C GLN A 375 -0.99 -9.82 3.09
N PRO A 376 -1.17 -9.32 1.84
CA PRO A 376 -1.67 -10.16 0.75
C PRO A 376 -0.79 -11.37 0.49
N GLN A 377 0.53 -11.19 0.58
CA GLN A 377 1.49 -12.26 0.41
C GLN A 377 1.36 -13.29 1.55
N ASN A 378 1.38 -12.82 2.80
CA ASN A 378 1.26 -13.68 3.98
C ASN A 378 -0.13 -14.33 4.09
N ALA A 379 -1.21 -13.63 3.78
CA ALA A 379 -2.56 -14.18 3.81
C ALA A 379 -2.76 -15.26 2.74
N PHE A 380 -2.21 -15.06 1.53
CA PHE A 380 -2.23 -16.10 0.49
C PHE A 380 -1.56 -17.37 0.98
N ALA A 381 -0.36 -17.27 1.54
CA ALA A 381 0.37 -18.42 2.05
C ALA A 381 -0.34 -19.05 3.27
N ALA A 382 -0.68 -18.26 4.28
CA ALA A 382 -1.26 -18.74 5.54
C ALA A 382 -2.62 -19.39 5.35
N GLU A 383 -3.55 -18.75 4.65
CA GLU A 383 -4.90 -19.25 4.45
C GLU A 383 -4.96 -20.44 3.49
N SER A 384 -4.04 -20.50 2.52
CA SER A 384 -3.84 -21.70 1.69
C SER A 384 -3.25 -22.85 2.48
N HIS A 385 -2.30 -22.59 3.37
CA HIS A 385 -1.69 -23.57 4.25
C HIS A 385 -2.73 -24.19 5.22
N ILE A 386 -3.55 -23.35 5.85
CA ILE A 386 -4.65 -23.80 6.74
C ILE A 386 -5.68 -24.64 5.97
N ASP A 387 -6.02 -24.26 4.74
CA ASP A 387 -6.95 -25.04 3.91
C ASP A 387 -6.39 -26.42 3.54
N LEU A 388 -5.09 -26.50 3.20
CA LEU A 388 -4.41 -27.78 2.95
C LEU A 388 -4.41 -28.68 4.18
N ILE A 389 -4.17 -28.13 5.37
CA ILE A 389 -4.24 -28.86 6.64
C ILE A 389 -5.65 -29.41 6.89
N ALA A 390 -6.67 -28.56 6.67
CA ALA A 390 -8.06 -28.97 6.84
C ALA A 390 -8.43 -30.16 5.96
N ARG A 391 -8.07 -30.08 4.68
CA ARG A 391 -8.37 -31.15 3.69
C ARG A 391 -7.64 -32.45 4.01
N ASP A 392 -6.36 -32.40 4.39
CA ASP A 392 -5.59 -33.59 4.74
C ASP A 392 -6.11 -34.27 6.02
N LEU A 393 -6.61 -33.49 6.98
CA LEU A 393 -7.25 -34.01 8.20
C LEU A 393 -8.70 -34.44 7.97
N GLY A 394 -9.30 -34.20 6.81
CA GLY A 394 -10.73 -34.45 6.54
C GLY A 394 -11.68 -33.57 7.37
N ILE A 395 -11.24 -32.36 7.76
CA ILE A 395 -12.00 -31.39 8.52
C ILE A 395 -12.54 -30.32 7.56
N ASP A 396 -13.77 -29.88 7.76
CA ASP A 396 -14.33 -28.75 6.99
C ASP A 396 -13.42 -27.51 7.14
N PRO A 397 -13.05 -26.83 6.04
CA PRO A 397 -12.12 -25.71 6.08
C PRO A 397 -12.56 -24.55 7.00
N LEU A 398 -13.87 -24.28 7.10
CA LEU A 398 -14.37 -23.26 8.02
C LEU A 398 -14.32 -23.76 9.47
N GLU A 399 -14.65 -25.02 9.72
CA GLU A 399 -14.57 -25.62 11.05
C GLU A 399 -13.15 -25.64 11.63
N LEU A 400 -12.12 -25.93 10.78
CA LEU A 400 -10.74 -25.84 11.25
C LEU A 400 -10.36 -24.41 11.67
N ARG A 401 -10.86 -23.41 10.94
CA ARG A 401 -10.69 -21.99 11.29
C ARG A 401 -11.40 -21.64 12.60
N GLU A 402 -12.65 -22.06 12.78
CA GLU A 402 -13.42 -21.84 14.02
C GLU A 402 -12.74 -22.41 15.26
N ARG A 403 -12.03 -23.53 15.14
CA ARG A 403 -11.25 -24.17 16.22
C ARG A 403 -10.03 -23.37 16.63
N ASN A 404 -9.44 -22.62 15.70
CA ASN A 404 -8.14 -21.99 15.88
C ASN A 404 -8.17 -20.45 15.85
N VAL A 405 -9.25 -19.81 15.40
CA VAL A 405 -9.34 -18.36 15.29
C VAL A 405 -9.18 -17.69 16.65
N VAL A 406 -8.50 -16.54 16.69
CA VAL A 406 -8.31 -15.74 17.90
C VAL A 406 -9.61 -15.15 18.42
N ARG A 407 -9.70 -15.04 19.75
CA ARG A 407 -10.72 -14.30 20.50
C ARG A 407 -10.05 -13.26 21.38
N PRO A 408 -10.78 -12.21 21.82
CA PRO A 408 -10.22 -11.24 22.76
C PRO A 408 -9.56 -11.91 23.97
N GLY A 409 -8.28 -11.59 24.20
CA GLY A 409 -7.46 -12.16 25.29
C GLY A 409 -6.62 -13.36 24.90
N ASP A 410 -6.87 -14.03 23.76
CA ASP A 410 -5.98 -15.07 23.22
C ASP A 410 -4.62 -14.47 22.83
N VAL A 411 -3.59 -15.31 22.75
CA VAL A 411 -2.27 -14.92 22.26
C VAL A 411 -2.19 -15.17 20.76
N ASP A 412 -1.83 -14.16 19.99
CA ASP A 412 -1.62 -14.25 18.55
C ASP A 412 -0.24 -14.78 18.17
N VAL A 413 0.05 -14.89 16.87
CA VAL A 413 1.34 -15.37 16.35
C VAL A 413 2.53 -14.48 16.74
N THR A 414 2.30 -13.28 17.23
CA THR A 414 3.36 -12.36 17.69
C THR A 414 3.67 -12.49 19.18
N GLY A 415 2.95 -13.34 19.90
CA GLY A 415 3.05 -13.49 21.35
C GLY A 415 2.35 -12.40 22.15
N GLN A 416 1.51 -11.58 21.51
CA GLN A 416 0.79 -10.51 22.17
C GLN A 416 -0.68 -10.90 22.43
N PRO A 417 -1.30 -10.40 23.51
CA PRO A 417 -2.72 -10.55 23.71
C PRO A 417 -3.50 -9.92 22.55
N TRP A 418 -4.48 -10.67 22.05
CA TRP A 418 -5.34 -10.19 20.97
C TRP A 418 -6.34 -9.16 21.50
N HIS A 419 -6.30 -7.97 20.91
CA HIS A 419 -7.25 -6.90 21.15
C HIS A 419 -7.91 -6.54 19.83
N GLY A 420 -9.20 -6.87 19.69
CA GLY A 420 -9.90 -6.60 18.43
C GLY A 420 -11.14 -7.46 18.24
N THR A 421 -11.42 -7.78 17.00
CA THR A 421 -12.57 -8.59 16.59
C THR A 421 -12.55 -9.97 17.24
N ASP A 422 -13.72 -10.44 17.73
CA ASP A 422 -13.91 -11.85 18.07
C ASP A 422 -14.01 -12.66 16.77
N GLY A 423 -12.98 -13.45 16.51
CA GLY A 423 -12.91 -14.24 15.26
C GLY A 423 -14.00 -15.31 15.18
N ALA A 424 -14.43 -15.86 16.31
CA ALA A 424 -15.51 -16.85 16.31
C ALA A 424 -16.86 -16.22 15.93
N GLU A 425 -17.15 -15.01 16.40
CA GLU A 425 -18.36 -14.27 16.01
C GLU A 425 -18.32 -13.90 14.50
N LEU A 426 -17.16 -13.47 14.00
CA LEU A 426 -16.96 -13.19 12.57
C LEU A 426 -17.27 -14.42 11.70
N LEU A 427 -16.70 -15.58 12.04
CA LEU A 427 -16.91 -16.81 11.27
C LEU A 427 -18.34 -17.34 11.40
N ALA A 428 -18.98 -17.19 12.58
CA ALA A 428 -20.38 -17.54 12.75
C ALA A 428 -21.31 -16.69 11.86
N ARG A 429 -21.03 -15.38 11.73
CA ARG A 429 -21.76 -14.51 10.78
C ARG A 429 -21.55 -14.94 9.34
N LEU A 430 -20.31 -15.26 8.97
CA LEU A 430 -20.01 -15.74 7.62
C LEU A 430 -20.80 -17.02 7.30
N ARG A 431 -20.84 -17.99 8.23
CA ARG A 431 -21.62 -19.23 8.08
C ARG A 431 -23.12 -18.97 8.01
N GLY A 432 -23.63 -18.02 8.78
CA GLY A 432 -25.05 -17.60 8.82
C GLY A 432 -25.48 -16.70 7.66
N SER A 433 -24.55 -16.25 6.82
CA SER A 433 -24.88 -15.39 5.70
C SER A 433 -25.82 -16.10 4.70
N SER A 434 -26.85 -15.39 4.24
CA SER A 434 -27.74 -15.88 3.17
C SER A 434 -27.02 -16.14 1.83
N ARG A 435 -25.79 -15.67 1.72
CA ARG A 435 -24.89 -15.82 0.57
C ARG A 435 -23.66 -16.68 0.89
N TYR A 436 -23.76 -17.54 1.88
CA TYR A 436 -22.72 -18.51 2.17
C TYR A 436 -22.56 -19.47 1.01
N ALA A 437 -21.40 -19.45 0.32
CA ALA A 437 -21.19 -20.14 -0.95
C ALA A 437 -21.56 -21.65 -0.95
N PRO A 438 -21.26 -22.45 0.09
CA PRO A 438 -21.73 -23.85 0.14
C PRO A 438 -23.23 -24.00 0.05
N SER A 439 -24.01 -23.05 0.58
CA SER A 439 -25.48 -23.06 0.51
C SER A 439 -26.03 -22.62 -0.86
N LEU A 440 -25.17 -22.01 -1.69
CA LEU A 440 -25.50 -21.57 -3.05
C LEU A 440 -25.07 -22.57 -4.11
N ALA A 441 -24.54 -23.73 -3.72
CA ALA A 441 -24.13 -24.74 -4.66
C ALA A 441 -25.30 -25.11 -5.58
N PRO A 442 -25.13 -25.13 -6.92
CA PRO A 442 -26.15 -25.53 -7.85
C PRO A 442 -26.63 -26.97 -7.56
N GLU A 443 -27.90 -27.24 -7.81
CA GLU A 443 -28.43 -28.58 -7.69
C GLU A 443 -27.63 -29.54 -8.59
N GLY A 444 -27.16 -30.66 -8.01
CA GLY A 444 -26.27 -31.59 -8.69
C GLY A 444 -24.83 -31.16 -8.80
N ARG A 445 -24.41 -30.13 -8.06
CA ARG A 445 -23.04 -29.49 -8.02
C ARG A 445 -22.22 -29.81 -9.28
N PRO A 446 -22.19 -28.90 -10.28
CA PRO A 446 -21.48 -29.17 -11.53
C PRO A 446 -20.04 -29.59 -11.26
N ASN A 447 -19.51 -30.51 -12.04
CA ASN A 447 -18.08 -30.77 -12.07
C ASN A 447 -17.33 -29.45 -12.23
N TRP A 448 -16.24 -29.26 -11.48
CA TRP A 448 -15.40 -28.06 -11.53
C TRP A 448 -16.01 -26.78 -10.91
N TRP A 449 -17.08 -26.92 -10.14
CA TRP A 449 -17.54 -25.88 -9.23
C TRP A 449 -16.93 -26.11 -7.84
N GLY A 450 -16.44 -25.04 -7.22
CA GLY A 450 -15.85 -25.13 -5.89
C GLY A 450 -16.03 -23.83 -5.10
N TRP A 451 -15.81 -23.94 -3.79
CA TRP A 451 -15.85 -22.81 -2.88
C TRP A 451 -14.59 -22.71 -2.02
N GLY A 452 -14.26 -21.50 -1.56
CA GLY A 452 -13.11 -21.25 -0.71
C GLY A 452 -13.40 -20.21 0.34
N VAL A 453 -12.85 -20.41 1.52
CA VAL A 453 -12.89 -19.47 2.64
C VAL A 453 -11.50 -18.99 2.96
N ALA A 454 -11.37 -17.71 3.33
CA ALA A 454 -10.15 -17.14 3.86
C ALA A 454 -10.48 -15.99 4.81
N LEU A 455 -9.69 -15.83 5.86
CA LEU A 455 -9.80 -14.71 6.78
C LEU A 455 -8.59 -13.77 6.65
N GLY A 456 -8.77 -12.56 7.10
CA GLY A 456 -7.69 -11.58 7.14
C GLY A 456 -7.80 -10.67 8.35
N VAL A 457 -6.68 -10.06 8.67
CA VAL A 457 -6.52 -9.17 9.82
C VAL A 457 -5.97 -7.83 9.35
N ARG A 458 -6.44 -6.73 9.91
CA ARG A 458 -5.82 -5.43 9.71
C ARG A 458 -5.70 -4.67 11.01
N HIS A 459 -4.47 -4.32 11.38
CA HIS A 459 -4.23 -3.45 12.53
C HIS A 459 -4.75 -2.04 12.26
N VAL A 460 -5.29 -1.41 13.31
CA VAL A 460 -5.74 -0.02 13.25
C VAL A 460 -4.54 0.89 12.99
N GLY A 461 -4.70 1.86 12.09
CA GLY A 461 -3.67 2.81 11.73
C GLY A 461 -3.25 3.67 12.92
N ARG A 462 -1.95 3.87 13.10
CA ARG A 462 -1.32 4.59 14.21
C ARG A 462 -0.60 5.85 13.75
N GLY A 463 -0.34 6.73 14.71
CA GLY A 463 0.44 7.96 14.50
C GLY A 463 -0.20 9.18 15.16
N LYS A 464 0.36 10.33 14.83
CA LYS A 464 -0.10 11.63 15.35
C LYS A 464 -0.55 12.50 14.18
N ALA A 465 -1.64 13.25 14.37
CA ALA A 465 -2.11 14.23 13.38
C ALA A 465 -2.62 15.49 14.08
N SER A 466 -2.59 16.60 13.34
CA SER A 466 -3.15 17.87 13.78
C SER A 466 -3.93 18.52 12.63
N LEU A 467 -5.03 19.18 12.97
CA LEU A 467 -5.92 19.89 12.05
C LEU A 467 -6.34 21.21 12.67
N VAL A 468 -6.63 22.21 11.86
CA VAL A 468 -7.08 23.53 12.33
C VAL A 468 -8.54 23.73 11.96
N LEU A 469 -9.37 24.08 12.94
CA LEU A 469 -10.77 24.44 12.75
C LEU A 469 -10.98 25.90 13.16
N ARG A 470 -11.53 26.71 12.25
CA ARG A 470 -11.86 28.09 12.52
C ARG A 470 -13.32 28.41 12.21
N THR A 471 -13.85 29.39 12.92
CA THR A 471 -15.17 29.94 12.64
C THR A 471 -15.14 30.85 11.43
N LEU A 472 -16.26 30.89 10.70
CA LEU A 472 -16.53 31.78 9.60
C LEU A 472 -17.84 32.55 9.88
N PRO A 473 -18.14 33.68 9.19
CA PRO A 473 -19.41 34.35 9.31
C PRO A 473 -20.61 33.44 9.08
N ALA A 474 -21.76 33.81 9.66
CA ALA A 474 -23.04 33.11 9.58
C ALA A 474 -23.01 31.67 10.13
N GLY A 475 -22.28 31.44 11.20
CA GLY A 475 -22.21 30.16 11.90
C GLY A 475 -21.60 29.03 11.06
N ARG A 476 -20.77 29.35 10.10
CA ARG A 476 -20.00 28.38 9.31
C ARG A 476 -18.63 28.10 9.95
N VAL A 477 -18.03 26.99 9.58
CA VAL A 477 -16.67 26.63 10.01
C VAL A 477 -15.82 26.19 8.82
N GLU A 478 -14.50 26.39 8.91
CA GLU A 478 -13.51 25.92 7.95
C GLU A 478 -12.53 25.00 8.66
N LEU A 479 -12.46 23.74 8.23
CA LEU A 479 -11.42 22.80 8.63
C LEU A 479 -10.28 22.86 7.63
N ARG A 480 -9.08 23.20 8.09
CA ARG A 480 -7.85 23.25 7.31
C ARG A 480 -7.02 22.01 7.56
N THR A 481 -6.58 21.38 6.49
CA THR A 481 -5.83 20.13 6.54
C THR A 481 -4.70 20.07 5.51
N GLY A 482 -3.61 19.36 5.83
CA GLY A 482 -2.56 19.00 4.88
C GLY A 482 -2.81 17.66 4.16
N VAL A 483 -3.92 16.98 4.47
CA VAL A 483 -4.27 15.69 3.87
C VAL A 483 -4.68 15.87 2.41
N SER A 484 -3.95 15.19 1.50
CA SER A 484 -4.32 15.12 0.09
C SER A 484 -5.54 14.23 -0.13
N ASP A 485 -6.37 14.56 -1.12
CA ASP A 485 -7.41 13.64 -1.58
C ASP A 485 -6.86 12.71 -2.66
N GLN A 486 -6.84 11.42 -2.35
CA GLN A 486 -6.42 10.34 -3.26
C GLN A 486 -7.58 9.42 -3.70
N GLY A 487 -8.81 9.88 -3.55
CA GLY A 487 -10.01 9.12 -3.89
C GLY A 487 -10.66 8.37 -2.73
N GLY A 488 -10.05 8.38 -1.52
CA GLY A 488 -10.58 7.69 -0.33
C GLY A 488 -11.72 8.40 0.40
N GLY A 489 -12.04 9.66 0.04
CA GLY A 489 -13.11 10.43 0.67
C GLY A 489 -12.72 11.05 2.02
N ALA A 490 -11.44 11.34 2.26
CA ALA A 490 -10.94 11.90 3.50
C ALA A 490 -11.61 13.24 3.87
N HIS A 491 -11.75 14.15 2.91
CA HIS A 491 -12.35 15.47 3.15
C HIS A 491 -13.83 15.36 3.53
N THR A 492 -14.58 14.50 2.85
CA THR A 492 -15.98 14.22 3.19
C THR A 492 -16.10 13.57 4.58
N LEU A 493 -15.18 12.66 4.94
CA LEU A 493 -15.11 12.10 6.29
C LEU A 493 -14.94 13.19 7.34
N PHE A 494 -14.01 14.11 7.17
CA PHE A 494 -13.77 15.21 8.11
C PHE A 494 -14.97 16.15 8.22
N GLN A 495 -15.59 16.49 7.10
CA GLN A 495 -16.82 17.29 7.08
C GLN A 495 -17.91 16.67 7.92
N ARG A 496 -18.17 15.37 7.74
CA ARG A 496 -19.20 14.63 8.50
C ARG A 496 -18.90 14.57 9.99
N ILE A 497 -17.65 14.34 10.37
CA ILE A 497 -17.24 14.30 11.78
C ILE A 497 -17.48 15.66 12.45
N VAL A 498 -17.03 16.75 11.84
CA VAL A 498 -17.19 18.12 12.39
C VAL A 498 -18.64 18.51 12.45
N SER A 499 -19.40 18.24 11.40
CA SER A 499 -20.84 18.51 11.33
C SER A 499 -21.62 17.77 12.41
N ALA A 500 -21.37 16.48 12.60
CA ALA A 500 -22.03 15.65 13.63
C ALA A 500 -21.71 16.13 15.05
N GLU A 501 -20.44 16.43 15.37
CA GLU A 501 -20.04 16.87 16.71
C GLU A 501 -20.58 18.27 17.04
N LEU A 502 -20.60 19.21 16.07
CA LEU A 502 -21.11 20.54 16.28
C LEU A 502 -22.65 20.64 16.17
N GLY A 503 -23.31 19.62 15.62
CA GLY A 503 -24.77 19.63 15.40
C GLY A 503 -25.20 20.60 14.31
N ILE A 504 -24.42 20.79 13.26
CA ILE A 504 -24.70 21.74 12.15
C ILE A 504 -24.78 21.00 10.80
N GLY A 505 -25.45 21.61 9.82
CA GLY A 505 -25.55 21.03 8.47
C GLY A 505 -24.19 20.89 7.76
N LEU A 506 -24.09 19.91 6.86
CA LEU A 506 -22.85 19.66 6.08
C LEU A 506 -22.42 20.87 5.26
N ASP A 507 -23.36 21.65 4.74
CA ASP A 507 -23.14 22.87 3.96
C ASP A 507 -22.46 24.00 4.76
N ARG A 508 -22.55 23.93 6.10
CA ARG A 508 -21.89 24.88 7.01
C ARG A 508 -20.43 24.52 7.32
N VAL A 509 -19.94 23.36 6.91
CA VAL A 509 -18.58 22.89 7.15
C VAL A 509 -17.78 22.87 5.84
N ALA A 510 -16.87 23.81 5.67
CA ALA A 510 -15.90 23.81 4.57
C ALA A 510 -14.65 23.01 4.98
N VAL A 511 -14.16 22.15 4.10
CA VAL A 511 -12.86 21.48 4.27
C VAL A 511 -11.90 22.01 3.22
N VAL A 512 -10.78 22.59 3.66
CA VAL A 512 -9.83 23.25 2.80
C VAL A 512 -8.44 22.67 2.98
N ARG A 513 -7.92 22.08 1.93
CA ARG A 513 -6.54 21.61 1.88
C ARG A 513 -5.57 22.81 1.80
N ARG A 514 -4.46 22.71 2.51
CA ARG A 514 -3.40 23.72 2.57
C ARG A 514 -2.03 23.08 2.35
N THR A 515 -1.05 23.91 2.01
CA THR A 515 0.37 23.56 1.87
C THR A 515 1.03 23.31 3.23
N THR A 516 2.22 22.69 3.21
CA THR A 516 2.93 22.29 4.44
C THR A 516 3.42 23.43 5.32
N ASP A 517 3.40 24.68 4.85
CA ASP A 517 3.71 25.88 5.62
C ASP A 517 2.49 26.52 6.28
N ALA A 518 1.26 26.15 5.83
CA ALA A 518 0.02 26.80 6.24
C ALA A 518 -0.85 25.99 7.21
N VAL A 519 -0.44 24.78 7.56
CA VAL A 519 -1.10 23.90 8.53
C VAL A 519 -0.09 23.11 9.34
N PRO A 520 -0.48 22.62 10.55
CA PRO A 520 0.39 21.76 11.35
C PRO A 520 0.77 20.46 10.63
N ASN A 521 1.77 19.77 11.18
CA ASN A 521 2.27 18.51 10.64
C ASN A 521 1.19 17.43 10.58
N ASP A 522 1.12 16.75 9.44
CA ASP A 522 0.26 15.61 9.20
C ASP A 522 1.06 14.43 8.63
N PRO A 523 0.85 13.19 9.10
CA PRO A 523 1.61 12.03 8.62
C PRO A 523 1.26 11.60 7.20
N GLY A 524 0.30 12.25 6.57
CA GLY A 524 -0.23 11.90 5.25
C GLY A 524 -1.09 10.64 5.26
N VAL A 525 -1.57 10.26 4.07
CA VAL A 525 -2.45 9.10 3.88
C VAL A 525 -1.62 7.82 3.78
N GLY A 526 -1.98 6.79 4.57
CA GLY A 526 -1.32 5.49 4.53
C GLY A 526 -1.53 4.68 5.81
N GLY A 527 -1.40 3.35 5.74
CA GLY A 527 -1.58 2.45 6.87
C GLY A 527 -2.99 2.50 7.46
N SER A 528 -4.00 2.84 6.65
CA SER A 528 -5.41 2.96 7.06
C SER A 528 -5.67 3.95 8.21
N ARG A 529 -4.82 4.97 8.37
CA ARG A 529 -4.83 5.89 9.52
C ARG A 529 -5.82 7.06 9.41
N VAL A 530 -6.34 7.38 8.23
CA VAL A 530 -7.15 8.59 8.02
C VAL A 530 -8.32 8.67 9.00
N THR A 531 -9.12 7.62 9.11
CA THR A 531 -10.25 7.59 10.05
C THR A 531 -9.80 7.63 11.52
N PRO A 532 -8.95 6.70 12.02
CA PRO A 532 -8.63 6.66 13.45
C PRO A 532 -7.67 7.75 13.92
N VAL A 533 -6.88 8.36 13.06
CA VAL A 533 -5.90 9.39 13.45
C VAL A 533 -6.37 10.78 13.05
N GLN A 534 -6.44 11.07 11.74
CA GLN A 534 -6.84 12.40 11.25
C GLN A 534 -8.33 12.70 11.59
N GLY A 535 -9.21 11.69 11.47
CA GLY A 535 -10.62 11.83 11.88
C GLY A 535 -10.78 12.14 13.37
N THR A 536 -9.96 11.51 14.23
CA THR A 536 -9.95 11.82 15.68
C THR A 536 -9.45 13.24 15.95
N ALA A 537 -8.44 13.73 15.20
CA ALA A 537 -8.01 15.12 15.29
C ALA A 537 -9.11 16.11 14.86
N ALA A 538 -9.90 15.75 13.82
CA ALA A 538 -11.05 16.57 13.41
C ALA A 538 -12.15 16.59 14.49
N LEU A 539 -12.41 15.47 15.14
CA LEU A 539 -13.36 15.37 16.27
C LEU A 539 -12.88 16.20 17.47
N ASP A 540 -11.59 16.12 17.80
CA ASP A 540 -10.98 16.91 18.88
C ASP A 540 -11.08 18.42 18.62
N ALA A 541 -10.82 18.84 17.35
CA ALA A 541 -10.99 20.24 16.95
C ALA A 541 -12.44 20.72 17.15
N ALA A 542 -13.42 19.92 16.73
CA ALA A 542 -14.82 20.25 16.91
C ALA A 542 -15.22 20.34 18.40
N ARG A 543 -14.76 19.43 19.23
CA ARG A 543 -14.97 19.44 20.68
C ARG A 543 -14.33 20.65 21.36
N LYS A 544 -13.09 20.99 21.00
CA LYS A 544 -12.39 22.18 21.50
C LYS A 544 -13.12 23.46 21.12
N LEU A 545 -13.62 23.57 19.87
CA LEU A 545 -14.42 24.73 19.44
C LEU A 545 -15.71 24.83 20.23
N LYS A 546 -16.45 23.74 20.40
CA LYS A 546 -17.69 23.66 21.19
C LYS A 546 -17.47 24.09 22.65
N ALA A 547 -16.41 23.58 23.27
CA ALA A 547 -16.03 23.98 24.62
C ALA A 547 -15.65 25.47 24.73
N ARG A 548 -14.95 26.00 23.73
CA ARG A 548 -14.55 27.40 23.69
C ARG A 548 -15.76 28.34 23.54
N LEU A 549 -16.71 27.98 22.70
CA LEU A 549 -17.98 28.71 22.54
C LEU A 549 -18.78 28.73 23.84
N ALA A 550 -18.92 27.58 24.49
CA ALA A 550 -19.60 27.46 25.78
C ALA A 550 -18.94 28.33 26.85
N ALA A 551 -17.60 28.31 26.95
CA ALA A 551 -16.87 29.14 27.93
C ALA A 551 -17.01 30.65 27.66
N LEU A 552 -17.27 31.05 26.43
CA LEU A 552 -17.54 32.44 26.06
C LEU A 552 -19.01 32.82 26.14
N GLY A 553 -19.91 31.88 26.38
CA GLY A 553 -21.37 32.09 26.35
C GLY A 553 -21.87 32.50 24.97
N ARG A 554 -21.23 32.02 23.89
CA ARG A 554 -21.56 32.40 22.51
C ARG A 554 -22.14 31.22 21.73
N SER A 555 -23.02 31.53 20.80
CA SER A 555 -23.44 30.61 19.75
C SER A 555 -22.38 30.56 18.66
N LEU A 556 -22.51 29.61 17.72
CA LEU A 556 -21.63 29.55 16.56
C LEU A 556 -21.85 30.73 15.61
N GLU A 557 -23.08 31.27 15.55
CA GLU A 557 -23.46 32.45 14.79
C GLU A 557 -22.76 33.71 15.30
N ASP A 558 -22.56 33.81 16.61
CA ASP A 558 -21.97 34.97 17.32
C ASP A 558 -20.50 34.72 17.70
N ALA A 559 -19.89 33.68 17.16
CA ALA A 559 -18.57 33.20 17.59
C ALA A 559 -17.45 34.25 17.40
N GLY A 560 -17.60 35.15 16.40
CA GLY A 560 -16.49 35.99 15.96
C GLY A 560 -15.39 35.12 15.29
N GLU A 561 -14.17 35.63 15.26
CA GLU A 561 -13.03 34.84 14.78
C GLU A 561 -12.47 33.99 15.92
N LEU A 562 -12.68 32.68 15.83
CA LEU A 562 -12.08 31.69 16.73
C LEU A 562 -11.34 30.66 15.86
N GLU A 563 -10.16 30.26 16.35
CA GLU A 563 -9.37 29.18 15.74
C GLU A 563 -8.93 28.23 16.86
N VAL A 564 -9.01 26.93 16.58
CA VAL A 564 -8.58 25.86 17.47
C VAL A 564 -7.80 24.80 16.68
N THR A 565 -6.81 24.21 17.32
CA THR A 565 -6.07 23.07 16.77
C THR A 565 -6.55 21.79 17.43
N GLY A 566 -7.08 20.89 16.61
CA GLY A 566 -7.38 19.52 17.03
C GLY A 566 -6.16 18.63 16.84
N GLU A 567 -5.96 17.71 17.77
CA GLU A 567 -4.82 16.81 17.82
C GLU A 567 -5.27 15.38 18.13
N ALA A 568 -4.55 14.42 17.58
CA ALA A 568 -4.73 13.02 17.92
C ALA A 568 -3.39 12.30 17.99
N ALA A 569 -3.28 11.38 18.93
CA ALA A 569 -2.21 10.40 19.02
C ALA A 569 -2.84 9.03 19.20
N GLN A 570 -2.71 8.16 18.19
CA GLN A 570 -3.24 6.81 18.22
C GLN A 570 -2.08 5.81 18.33
N GLU A 571 -2.04 5.07 19.42
CA GLU A 571 -1.00 4.09 19.74
C GLU A 571 -1.56 2.67 20.00
N ALA A 572 -2.88 2.50 20.07
CA ALA A 572 -3.51 1.23 20.36
C ALA A 572 -3.14 0.13 19.37
N HIS A 573 -2.91 -1.08 19.88
CA HIS A 573 -2.63 -2.30 19.12
C HIS A 573 -3.92 -3.09 18.85
N GLU A 574 -4.96 -2.41 18.41
CA GLU A 574 -6.23 -3.04 18.06
C GLU A 574 -6.21 -3.50 16.60
N ALA A 575 -6.90 -4.59 16.31
CA ALA A 575 -7.03 -5.13 14.96
C ALA A 575 -8.49 -5.43 14.60
N SER A 576 -8.82 -5.17 13.34
CA SER A 576 -10.07 -5.60 12.71
C SER A 576 -9.86 -6.89 11.95
N MET A 577 -10.84 -7.79 11.99
CA MET A 577 -10.87 -8.99 11.16
C MET A 577 -11.96 -8.89 10.10
N TYR A 578 -11.76 -9.66 9.07
CA TYR A 578 -12.73 -9.88 8.01
C TYR A 578 -12.56 -11.29 7.45
N ALA A 579 -13.59 -11.82 6.82
CA ALA A 579 -13.53 -13.12 6.18
C ALA A 579 -14.28 -13.11 4.84
N TYR A 580 -13.75 -13.86 3.90
CA TYR A 580 -14.38 -14.12 2.62
C TYR A 580 -14.85 -15.56 2.54
N VAL A 581 -15.99 -15.76 1.87
CA VAL A 581 -16.34 -17.00 1.22
C VAL A 581 -16.70 -16.67 -0.23
N LEU A 582 -16.15 -17.43 -1.19
CA LEU A 582 -16.45 -17.25 -2.59
C LEU A 582 -16.60 -18.58 -3.32
N ALA A 583 -17.30 -18.55 -4.45
CA ALA A 583 -17.50 -19.69 -5.34
C ALA A 583 -16.85 -19.43 -6.70
N VAL A 584 -16.30 -20.48 -7.28
CA VAL A 584 -15.70 -20.45 -8.62
C VAL A 584 -16.24 -21.60 -9.48
N THR A 585 -16.19 -21.39 -10.80
CA THR A 585 -16.18 -22.46 -11.78
C THR A 585 -14.85 -22.45 -12.51
N VAL A 586 -14.31 -23.64 -12.77
CA VAL A 586 -13.08 -23.83 -13.53
C VAL A 586 -13.43 -24.54 -14.83
N ASP A 587 -13.00 -23.99 -15.95
CA ASP A 587 -13.12 -24.67 -17.24
C ASP A 587 -12.08 -25.80 -17.33
N SER A 588 -12.53 -27.02 -17.45
CA SER A 588 -11.68 -28.22 -17.45
C SER A 588 -10.81 -28.36 -18.71
N GLU A 589 -11.08 -27.62 -19.76
CA GLU A 589 -10.33 -27.68 -21.02
C GLU A 589 -9.23 -26.62 -21.07
N THR A 590 -9.49 -25.47 -20.50
CA THR A 590 -8.60 -24.30 -20.57
C THR A 590 -7.96 -23.93 -19.23
N GLY A 591 -8.51 -24.41 -18.09
CA GLY A 591 -8.12 -23.95 -16.76
C GLY A 591 -8.66 -22.55 -16.40
N GLN A 592 -9.45 -21.93 -17.28
CA GLN A 592 -9.99 -20.60 -17.01
C GLN A 592 -10.91 -20.63 -15.79
N THR A 593 -10.69 -19.71 -14.87
CA THR A 593 -11.48 -19.60 -13.64
C THR A 593 -12.43 -18.41 -13.73
N LYS A 594 -13.70 -18.62 -13.41
CA LYS A 594 -14.69 -17.58 -13.24
C LYS A 594 -15.14 -17.55 -11.78
N ILE A 595 -15.11 -16.37 -11.17
CA ILE A 595 -15.65 -16.17 -9.83
C ILE A 595 -17.15 -15.90 -9.95
N GLU A 596 -17.97 -16.80 -9.44
CA GLU A 596 -19.42 -16.73 -9.58
C GLU A 596 -20.07 -15.83 -8.54
N ASP A 597 -19.59 -15.91 -7.30
CA ASP A 597 -20.11 -15.16 -6.16
C ASP A 597 -19.05 -14.95 -5.09
N ALA A 598 -19.13 -13.84 -4.36
CA ALA A 598 -18.27 -13.57 -3.22
C ALA A 598 -19.06 -12.91 -2.10
N THR A 599 -18.78 -13.27 -0.86
CA THR A 599 -19.32 -12.62 0.34
C THR A 599 -18.18 -12.22 1.26
N LEU A 600 -18.22 -11.00 1.73
CA LEU A 600 -17.32 -10.40 2.71
C LEU A 600 -18.10 -10.10 3.99
N VAL A 601 -17.63 -10.62 5.13
CA VAL A 601 -18.02 -10.14 6.45
C VAL A 601 -16.85 -9.37 7.03
N ALA A 602 -17.08 -8.14 7.51
CA ALA A 602 -16.00 -7.25 7.96
C ALA A 602 -16.38 -6.48 9.23
N ASP A 603 -15.50 -6.46 10.23
CA ASP A 603 -15.62 -5.64 11.42
C ASP A 603 -15.07 -4.24 11.15
N VAL A 604 -15.97 -3.26 11.11
CA VAL A 604 -15.67 -1.88 10.72
C VAL A 604 -16.00 -0.85 11.82
N GLY A 605 -16.65 -1.29 12.92
CA GLY A 605 -17.16 -0.38 13.94
C GLY A 605 -18.19 0.60 13.36
N THR A 606 -18.24 1.81 13.88
CA THR A 606 -19.22 2.82 13.43
C THR A 606 -18.95 3.26 11.99
N VAL A 607 -19.99 3.25 11.18
CA VAL A 607 -19.97 3.69 9.78
C VAL A 607 -20.20 5.21 9.71
N ILE A 608 -19.16 5.98 9.36
CA ILE A 608 -19.27 7.45 9.26
C ILE A 608 -19.74 7.86 7.85
N ASN A 609 -19.27 7.19 6.82
CA ASN A 609 -19.64 7.45 5.43
C ASN A 609 -19.85 6.12 4.70
N PRO A 610 -21.12 5.67 4.53
CA PRO A 610 -21.45 4.38 3.95
C PRO A 610 -20.94 4.18 2.52
N VAL A 611 -21.05 5.19 1.65
CA VAL A 611 -20.58 5.08 0.25
C VAL A 611 -19.06 4.98 0.17
N ALA A 612 -18.34 5.81 0.93
CA ALA A 612 -16.88 5.74 0.94
C ALA A 612 -16.40 4.42 1.54
N LEU A 613 -17.04 3.92 2.61
CA LEU A 613 -16.75 2.63 3.22
C LEU A 613 -16.95 1.50 2.20
N ARG A 614 -18.12 1.44 1.58
CA ARG A 614 -18.43 0.43 0.56
C ARG A 614 -17.42 0.48 -0.60
N GLY A 615 -17.12 1.68 -1.11
CA GLY A 615 -16.12 1.86 -2.16
C GLY A 615 -14.70 1.41 -1.75
N GLN A 616 -14.33 1.53 -0.44
CA GLN A 616 -13.07 0.99 0.05
C GLN A 616 -13.07 -0.55 0.12
N LEU A 617 -14.17 -1.17 0.49
CA LEU A 617 -14.30 -2.63 0.57
C LEU A 617 -14.36 -3.26 -0.83
N GLU A 618 -15.18 -2.71 -1.74
CA GLU A 618 -15.28 -3.17 -3.14
C GLU A 618 -13.95 -2.96 -3.88
N GLY A 619 -13.33 -1.78 -3.77
CA GLY A 619 -12.03 -1.50 -4.36
C GLY A 619 -10.89 -2.30 -3.73
N GLY A 620 -11.01 -2.73 -2.46
CA GLY A 620 -10.10 -3.66 -1.81
C GLY A 620 -10.23 -5.06 -2.39
N PHE A 621 -11.46 -5.55 -2.58
CA PHE A 621 -11.72 -6.82 -3.24
C PHE A 621 -11.18 -6.83 -4.67
N ALA A 622 -11.48 -5.81 -5.49
CA ALA A 622 -10.98 -5.70 -6.86
C ALA A 622 -9.44 -5.72 -6.92
N PHE A 623 -8.78 -4.98 -6.02
CA PHE A 623 -7.32 -4.97 -5.91
C PHE A 623 -6.75 -6.36 -5.56
N GLY A 624 -7.39 -7.06 -4.61
CA GLY A 624 -7.01 -8.43 -4.24
C GLY A 624 -7.29 -9.44 -5.36
N LEU A 625 -8.39 -9.27 -6.11
CA LEU A 625 -8.75 -10.11 -7.24
C LEU A 625 -7.72 -10.00 -8.37
N GLY A 626 -7.32 -8.78 -8.73
CA GLY A 626 -6.28 -8.57 -9.73
C GLY A 626 -5.00 -9.32 -9.41
N GLN A 627 -4.52 -9.18 -8.16
CA GLN A 627 -3.34 -9.91 -7.68
C GLN A 627 -3.55 -11.43 -7.64
N ALA A 628 -4.79 -11.87 -7.38
CA ALA A 628 -5.11 -13.30 -7.32
C ALA A 628 -5.00 -13.99 -8.68
N VAL A 629 -5.47 -13.36 -9.76
CA VAL A 629 -5.72 -14.08 -11.02
C VAL A 629 -5.04 -13.51 -12.26
N MET A 630 -4.51 -12.27 -12.24
CA MET A 630 -4.01 -11.65 -13.47
C MET A 630 -2.81 -10.69 -13.34
N GLU A 631 -2.64 -10.01 -12.21
CA GLU A 631 -1.61 -8.98 -12.09
C GLU A 631 -0.23 -9.58 -11.80
N GLU A 632 0.69 -9.32 -12.70
CA GLU A 632 2.10 -9.67 -12.52
C GLU A 632 3.00 -8.65 -13.27
N LEU A 633 3.90 -8.04 -12.55
CA LEU A 633 4.98 -7.25 -13.13
C LEU A 633 6.10 -8.23 -13.51
N ARG A 634 5.97 -8.85 -14.69
CA ARG A 634 6.93 -9.84 -15.18
C ARG A 634 8.29 -9.22 -15.45
N VAL A 635 9.31 -9.87 -14.94
CA VAL A 635 10.71 -9.44 -15.11
C VAL A 635 11.49 -10.57 -15.77
N GLU A 636 12.14 -10.25 -16.90
CA GLU A 636 13.02 -11.15 -17.63
C GLU A 636 14.39 -10.47 -17.76
N ASP A 637 15.45 -11.13 -17.32
CA ASP A 637 16.82 -10.60 -17.29
C ASP A 637 16.93 -9.19 -16.66
N GLY A 638 16.19 -8.95 -15.57
CA GLY A 638 16.12 -7.66 -14.88
C GLY A 638 15.20 -6.62 -15.54
N ARG A 639 14.66 -6.89 -16.73
CA ARG A 639 13.76 -5.99 -17.47
C ARG A 639 12.31 -6.32 -17.19
N VAL A 640 11.52 -5.30 -16.83
CA VAL A 640 10.07 -5.41 -16.77
C VAL A 640 9.52 -5.52 -18.21
N VAL A 641 8.92 -6.66 -18.54
CA VAL A 641 8.36 -6.93 -19.89
C VAL A 641 6.88 -6.60 -19.99
N THR A 642 6.16 -6.44 -18.87
CA THR A 642 4.76 -5.99 -18.80
C THR A 642 4.68 -4.48 -18.54
N ALA A 643 5.34 -3.68 -19.38
CA ALA A 643 5.53 -2.24 -19.17
C ALA A 643 4.38 -1.36 -19.73
N ASN A 644 3.19 -1.90 -19.89
CA ASN A 644 1.98 -1.17 -20.29
C ASN A 644 0.72 -1.87 -19.77
N LEU A 645 -0.43 -1.17 -19.75
CA LEU A 645 -1.69 -1.73 -19.24
C LEU A 645 -2.36 -2.76 -20.16
N GLY A 646 -1.83 -2.99 -21.34
CA GLY A 646 -2.26 -4.10 -22.20
C GLY A 646 -1.67 -5.42 -21.75
N ASP A 647 -0.42 -5.40 -21.27
CA ASP A 647 0.31 -6.57 -20.80
C ASP A 647 0.20 -6.73 -19.28
N TYR A 648 0.36 -5.65 -18.50
CA TYR A 648 0.02 -5.61 -17.08
C TYR A 648 -1.50 -5.43 -16.94
N LYS A 649 -2.19 -6.54 -16.74
CA LYS A 649 -3.64 -6.56 -16.73
C LYS A 649 -4.20 -6.11 -15.38
N LEU A 650 -5.19 -5.22 -15.43
CA LEU A 650 -6.00 -4.84 -14.28
C LEU A 650 -7.41 -5.41 -14.42
N PRO A 651 -8.10 -5.77 -13.32
CA PRO A 651 -9.49 -6.19 -13.38
C PRO A 651 -10.38 -5.11 -14.01
N THR A 652 -11.25 -5.54 -14.90
CA THR A 652 -12.32 -4.73 -15.47
C THR A 652 -13.64 -4.99 -14.76
N ILE A 653 -14.68 -4.26 -15.10
CA ILE A 653 -16.03 -4.51 -14.55
C ILE A 653 -16.56 -5.91 -14.93
N ALA A 654 -16.08 -6.47 -16.03
CA ALA A 654 -16.48 -7.82 -16.50
C ALA A 654 -15.85 -8.95 -15.64
N ASP A 655 -14.73 -8.66 -14.98
CA ASP A 655 -14.05 -9.64 -14.12
C ASP A 655 -14.61 -9.65 -12.70
N MET A 656 -15.42 -8.65 -12.34
CA MET A 656 -15.98 -8.51 -11.00
C MET A 656 -17.20 -9.41 -10.78
N PRO A 657 -17.16 -10.30 -9.77
CA PRO A 657 -18.32 -11.08 -9.38
C PRO A 657 -19.34 -10.20 -8.65
N ARG A 658 -20.49 -10.77 -8.37
CA ARG A 658 -21.41 -10.20 -7.39
C ARG A 658 -20.78 -10.29 -6.00
N LEU A 659 -20.52 -9.13 -5.36
CA LEU A 659 -19.95 -9.05 -4.02
C LEU A 659 -21.04 -8.69 -2.99
N GLY A 660 -21.35 -9.64 -2.08
CA GLY A 660 -22.11 -9.38 -0.88
C GLY A 660 -21.22 -8.83 0.22
N ILE A 661 -21.67 -7.79 0.92
CA ILE A 661 -20.91 -7.17 2.03
C ILE A 661 -21.82 -7.13 3.26
N GLU A 662 -21.38 -7.75 4.34
CA GLU A 662 -22.00 -7.73 5.65
C GLU A 662 -21.04 -7.04 6.64
N LEU A 663 -21.54 -6.03 7.36
CA LEU A 663 -20.74 -5.23 8.28
C LEU A 663 -21.02 -5.63 9.72
N MET A 664 -19.97 -5.78 10.53
CA MET A 664 -20.03 -5.86 11.97
C MET A 664 -19.77 -4.45 12.53
N THR A 665 -20.76 -3.89 13.20
CA THR A 665 -20.74 -2.51 13.70
C THR A 665 -20.88 -2.41 15.23
N GLU A 666 -21.11 -3.51 15.90
CA GLU A 666 -21.48 -3.58 17.32
C GLU A 666 -20.29 -3.35 18.26
N ARG A 667 -19.07 -3.55 17.76
CA ARG A 667 -17.84 -3.37 18.54
C ARG A 667 -17.15 -2.07 18.15
N PRO A 668 -17.15 -1.05 19.02
CA PRO A 668 -16.51 0.23 18.72
C PRO A 668 -15.00 0.05 18.60
N GLY A 669 -14.39 0.81 17.68
CA GLY A 669 -12.96 0.95 17.54
C GLY A 669 -12.43 2.26 18.15
N PRO A 670 -11.13 2.54 18.01
CA PRO A 670 -10.50 3.72 18.61
C PRO A 670 -10.67 5.00 17.79
N GLY A 671 -11.33 4.95 16.64
CA GLY A 671 -11.59 6.11 15.81
C GLY A 671 -12.79 6.94 16.25
N PRO A 672 -13.09 8.04 15.54
CA PRO A 672 -14.25 8.89 15.83
C PRO A 672 -15.53 8.07 15.93
N PHE A 673 -16.32 8.33 16.97
CA PHE A 673 -17.59 7.65 17.24
C PHE A 673 -17.50 6.11 17.32
N GLY A 674 -16.29 5.53 17.46
CA GLY A 674 -16.07 4.09 17.46
C GLY A 674 -15.80 3.47 16.09
N ALA A 675 -15.46 4.27 15.08
CA ALA A 675 -15.06 3.76 13.77
C ALA A 675 -13.72 3.03 13.79
N LYS A 676 -13.52 2.08 12.85
CA LYS A 676 -12.28 1.31 12.67
C LYS A 676 -11.59 1.62 11.32
N SER A 677 -10.41 1.08 11.15
CA SER A 677 -9.62 1.20 9.91
C SER A 677 -10.14 0.26 8.83
N VAL A 678 -10.42 0.75 7.62
CA VAL A 678 -10.92 -0.08 6.50
C VAL A 678 -10.14 0.07 5.19
N GLY A 679 -9.28 1.08 5.08
CA GLY A 679 -8.61 1.41 3.80
C GLY A 679 -7.79 0.28 3.17
N GLU A 680 -7.27 -0.63 3.98
CA GLU A 680 -6.46 -1.78 3.53
C GLU A 680 -7.05 -3.13 3.97
N LEU A 681 -8.28 -3.13 4.53
CA LEU A 681 -8.85 -4.32 5.16
C LEU A 681 -9.20 -5.39 4.12
N ALA A 682 -9.83 -5.06 3.01
CA ALA A 682 -10.53 -6.03 2.16
C ALA A 682 -9.66 -6.75 1.12
N ASN A 683 -8.40 -6.34 0.85
CA ASN A 683 -7.63 -6.95 -0.24
C ASN A 683 -6.81 -8.21 0.14
N PRO A 684 -6.29 -8.39 1.38
CA PRO A 684 -5.26 -9.40 1.61
C PRO A 684 -5.71 -10.85 1.41
N ALA A 685 -6.92 -11.21 1.84
CA ALA A 685 -7.35 -12.62 1.84
C ALA A 685 -7.96 -13.12 0.52
N VAL A 686 -8.17 -12.25 -0.47
CA VAL A 686 -8.84 -12.62 -1.74
C VAL A 686 -8.07 -13.70 -2.48
N GLY A 687 -6.73 -13.57 -2.60
CA GLY A 687 -5.89 -14.54 -3.29
C GLY A 687 -5.99 -15.95 -2.72
N ALA A 688 -6.03 -16.06 -1.40
CA ALA A 688 -6.20 -17.35 -0.72
C ALA A 688 -7.61 -17.91 -0.91
N ALA A 689 -8.65 -17.08 -0.80
CA ALA A 689 -10.02 -17.54 -1.00
C ALA A 689 -10.23 -18.12 -2.42
N VAL A 690 -9.64 -17.46 -3.44
CA VAL A 690 -9.64 -17.98 -4.82
C VAL A 690 -8.86 -19.29 -4.92
N ALA A 691 -7.63 -19.37 -4.35
CA ALA A 691 -6.82 -20.59 -4.38
C ALA A 691 -7.54 -21.79 -3.71
N ASN A 692 -8.21 -21.53 -2.59
CA ASN A 692 -8.97 -22.53 -1.85
C ASN A 692 -10.19 -23.03 -2.65
N ALA A 693 -10.89 -22.10 -3.34
CA ALA A 693 -12.02 -22.43 -4.19
C ALA A 693 -11.61 -23.24 -5.44
N VAL A 694 -10.49 -22.85 -6.07
CA VAL A 694 -9.95 -23.60 -7.23
C VAL A 694 -9.56 -25.01 -6.81
N GLN A 695 -8.92 -25.20 -5.66
CA GLN A 695 -8.63 -26.55 -5.15
C GLN A 695 -9.89 -27.36 -4.87
N ASP A 696 -10.91 -26.74 -4.32
CA ASP A 696 -12.19 -27.42 -4.08
C ASP A 696 -12.88 -27.82 -5.39
N ALA A 697 -12.73 -27.01 -6.44
CA ALA A 697 -13.30 -27.25 -7.77
C ALA A 697 -12.59 -28.38 -8.53
N CYS A 698 -11.25 -28.41 -8.53
CA CYS A 698 -10.49 -29.30 -9.42
C CYS A 698 -9.52 -30.23 -8.70
N GLY A 699 -9.45 -30.21 -7.37
CA GLY A 699 -8.55 -31.06 -6.57
C GLY A 699 -7.07 -30.66 -6.62
N SER A 700 -6.71 -29.63 -7.39
CA SER A 700 -5.33 -29.21 -7.62
C SER A 700 -5.02 -27.89 -6.92
N ARG A 701 -3.83 -27.80 -6.26
CA ARG A 701 -3.38 -26.60 -5.55
C ARG A 701 -2.35 -25.81 -6.36
N VAL A 702 -2.67 -24.55 -6.65
CA VAL A 702 -1.69 -23.60 -7.15
C VAL A 702 -0.96 -22.98 -5.97
N MET A 703 0.37 -23.14 -5.93
CA MET A 703 1.25 -22.68 -4.83
C MET A 703 1.86 -21.31 -5.10
N SER A 704 1.44 -20.62 -6.17
CA SER A 704 1.96 -19.30 -6.54
C SER A 704 0.87 -18.40 -7.14
N LEU A 705 0.93 -17.10 -6.82
CA LEU A 705 0.14 -16.07 -7.52
C LEU A 705 0.86 -15.62 -8.82
N PRO A 706 0.11 -15.05 -9.78
CA PRO A 706 -1.34 -15.14 -9.93
C PRO A 706 -1.78 -16.57 -10.28
N ILE A 707 -3.03 -16.91 -9.98
CA ILE A 707 -3.65 -18.20 -10.28
C ILE A 707 -4.16 -18.13 -11.71
N THR A 708 -3.25 -18.34 -12.68
CA THR A 708 -3.59 -18.23 -14.10
C THR A 708 -4.19 -19.53 -14.65
N ALA A 709 -4.89 -19.41 -15.78
CA ALA A 709 -5.44 -20.56 -16.48
C ALA A 709 -4.38 -21.61 -16.84
N GLU A 710 -3.20 -21.17 -17.27
CA GLU A 710 -2.07 -22.04 -17.61
C GLU A 710 -1.58 -22.84 -16.40
N LYS A 711 -1.46 -22.21 -15.23
CA LYS A 711 -1.03 -22.90 -13.99
C LYS A 711 -2.07 -23.93 -13.54
N ILE A 712 -3.35 -23.61 -13.65
CA ILE A 712 -4.42 -24.56 -13.34
C ILE A 712 -4.41 -25.70 -14.35
N TRP A 713 -4.39 -25.39 -15.65
CA TRP A 713 -4.38 -26.37 -16.73
C TRP A 713 -3.21 -27.38 -16.61
N ALA A 714 -2.04 -26.90 -16.25
CA ALA A 714 -0.86 -27.73 -16.02
C ALA A 714 -0.99 -28.72 -14.85
N LEU A 715 -1.90 -28.44 -13.90
CA LEU A 715 -2.17 -29.27 -12.73
C LEU A 715 -3.39 -30.17 -12.90
N LEU A 716 -4.19 -29.98 -13.96
CA LEU A 716 -5.35 -30.84 -14.22
C LEU A 716 -4.90 -32.27 -14.54
N PRO A 717 -5.63 -33.30 -14.06
CA PRO A 717 -5.31 -34.70 -14.42
C PRO A 717 -5.33 -34.83 -15.93
N ALA A 718 -4.28 -35.44 -16.47
CA ALA A 718 -4.21 -35.72 -17.91
C ALA A 718 -5.50 -36.43 -18.35
N LYS A 719 -6.21 -35.86 -19.35
CA LYS A 719 -7.37 -36.55 -19.94
C LYS A 719 -6.89 -37.94 -20.38
N GLN A 720 -7.39 -38.99 -19.71
CA GLN A 720 -7.28 -40.31 -20.32
C GLN A 720 -7.96 -40.19 -21.69
N SER A 721 -7.18 -40.31 -22.75
CA SER A 721 -7.67 -40.34 -24.12
C SER A 721 -8.80 -41.35 -24.19
N ARG A 722 -10.04 -40.87 -24.36
CA ARG A 722 -11.20 -41.71 -24.68
C ARG A 722 -11.06 -42.21 -26.11
#